data_38a35e110d955505f6af49c6e7f6e046
#
_entry.id   38a35e110d955505f6af49c6e7f6e046
#
_cell.length_a   1.000
_cell.length_b   1.000
_cell.length_c   1.000
_cell.angle_alpha   90.00
_cell.angle_beta   90.00
_cell.angle_gamma   90.00
#
_symmetry.space_group_name_H-M   'P 1'
#
loop_
_entity.id
_entity.type
_entity.pdbx_description
1 polymer ?
#
loop_
_entity_poly.entity_id
_entity_poly.type
_entity_poly.pdbx_seq_one_letter_code
_entity_poly.pdbx_strand_id
1 'polypeptide(L)'
;MFMAVALSSTAGVIVTEQLSATKGTQVKGSVQADTYYIISGIDQSQREFYLYDNGGQVKGNATFPTEGESVGAHLWTLKASGSEWVIVNAATGKNMNLGASNGSAIKTSSTEQASAIHFGSDGYLTILNSNGQAIDMTANGANPTTWVGTTTPNGSRRLKMYLAENVQTKEVKSLSLIPAPKTATVGEGEFVLNEGFTIAVGKFADSSEQSQVLADVVRLIATLNEATGLGCKASEGQADIVIEENATLAPEGYTMEITKEGVTIQASTSDGVYYAMQSFMRLLPANVILGKPGDEGTVYALPVSHIEDEPRFAYRGFMLDVSRHFFTIEQVKKMIDLMAIYKMNVFHWHLTDDQGWRAEIKQYPLLTTVGAERKSSYDTPITRIEENGQVYWTGEGAQTGRKYGPFYYTQKEMREVVRYAAERHIDVLPEVDMPGHFVAAMHAYPEYSCHPNYAPEVWTNGGISSDVLNVANPEAVQFAKNIITELCDIFPYPYFHIGGDECPTTQWESNALCQEKLRQLGKSSYRALQTEFIREINAHLGTLGKKMFCWNESITEGGADLDLMKQSGATIMCWNPCQSGAAKAASLGLNAIITEWGSGCYYINRKQSNDYGEPTAAGSGNDAVSATYNYMPVPINVSAENAKYYIGVQATFWTEHVSSNEYLEYLALPRFMCVAEAGWTPQEKKDWRSFVRRMTIDTEMLDLGEYIYARHWMDDYVPRQAPASAISDGSIVTFTNKSADRGQCLADNNGTLNGQGNACTQWTLEAAPAEGKFYLRSNVSYKYLYAANGNSGTMVELSTNKTEWEFDTTTFPGYVAICYNSTSGQAVNNNVSNTTKTRLFAHGSSNGASFWLMETPVNNELEEGESGILTYQFYFRGIIVGKKEFRLPAGSAYPAYGEYIPYGYMVVSGELPTGAVHLKSEVVEIVVERDMNTGIEAIEFNRPMAQSVYYDLQGRRHIKPAKGLYIHNGKKIAIK
;
A
#
# COMPACT_ATOMS: atom_id res chain seq x y z
N MET A 1 31.17 5.17 -14.84
CA MET A 1 31.34 6.06 -13.70
C MET A 1 30.02 6.02 -12.93
N PHE A 2 29.94 5.26 -11.84
CA PHE A 2 28.74 5.21 -11.01
C PHE A 2 28.55 6.60 -10.41
N MET A 3 27.38 7.22 -10.62
CA MET A 3 26.98 8.39 -9.87
C MET A 3 26.81 7.97 -8.42
N ALA A 4 27.81 8.24 -7.59
CA ALA A 4 27.68 8.09 -6.16
C ALA A 4 26.72 9.19 -5.68
N VAL A 5 25.56 8.82 -5.17
CA VAL A 5 24.74 9.72 -4.36
C VAL A 5 25.52 9.92 -3.07
N ALA A 6 26.17 11.07 -2.92
CA ALA A 6 26.67 11.47 -1.62
C ALA A 6 25.43 11.89 -0.81
N LEU A 7 24.98 11.02 0.09
CA LEU A 7 24.09 11.45 1.18
C LEU A 7 24.88 12.47 1.98
N SER A 8 24.44 13.72 1.99
CA SER A 8 25.06 14.73 2.84
C SER A 8 24.80 14.36 4.29
N SER A 9 25.72 14.74 5.18
CA SER A 9 25.57 14.55 6.64
C SER A 9 24.40 15.33 7.25
N THR A 10 23.70 16.14 6.44
CA THR A 10 22.55 16.96 6.85
C THR A 10 21.27 16.18 6.58
N ALA A 11 20.47 15.91 7.60
CA ALA A 11 19.14 15.37 7.45
C ALA A 11 18.33 16.22 6.44
N GLY A 12 17.53 15.57 5.62
CA GLY A 12 16.61 16.27 4.73
C GLY A 12 17.17 16.80 3.40
N VAL A 13 18.46 16.69 3.09
CA VAL A 13 19.06 17.14 1.82
C VAL A 13 19.61 15.99 0.98
N ILE A 14 19.23 16.00 -0.28
CA ILE A 14 19.77 15.11 -1.32
C ILE A 14 20.68 15.92 -2.24
N VAL A 15 21.92 15.49 -2.39
CA VAL A 15 22.88 16.06 -3.34
C VAL A 15 23.02 15.10 -4.51
N THR A 16 22.76 15.58 -5.71
CA THR A 16 22.87 14.77 -6.95
C THR A 16 23.67 15.51 -8.01
N GLU A 17 24.42 14.75 -8.79
CA GLU A 17 24.92 15.24 -10.05
C GLU A 17 23.87 15.00 -11.15
N GLN A 18 23.36 16.05 -11.73
CA GLN A 18 22.35 15.98 -12.78
C GLN A 18 22.97 16.35 -14.13
N LEU A 19 22.58 15.59 -15.16
CA LEU A 19 22.93 15.90 -16.53
C LEU A 19 21.92 16.90 -17.10
N SER A 20 22.41 17.97 -17.69
CA SER A 20 21.63 18.81 -18.60
C SER A 20 22.09 18.59 -20.03
N ALA A 21 21.19 18.65 -20.99
CA ALA A 21 21.50 18.50 -22.38
C ALA A 21 20.44 19.16 -23.27
N THR A 22 20.83 19.53 -24.48
CA THR A 22 19.91 19.95 -25.53
C THR A 22 19.89 18.94 -26.65
N LYS A 23 18.74 18.81 -27.34
CA LYS A 23 18.66 17.98 -28.55
C LYS A 23 19.38 18.67 -29.71
N GLY A 24 20.46 18.08 -30.14
CA GLY A 24 21.26 18.55 -31.26
C GLY A 24 20.88 17.96 -32.61
N THR A 25 21.86 17.77 -33.46
CA THR A 25 21.66 17.31 -34.84
C THR A 25 21.32 15.83 -34.93
N GLN A 26 20.46 15.46 -35.90
CA GLN A 26 20.14 14.06 -36.18
C GLN A 26 21.36 13.32 -36.75
N VAL A 27 21.68 12.19 -36.20
CA VAL A 27 22.74 11.29 -36.70
C VAL A 27 22.25 10.53 -37.91
N LYS A 28 23.03 10.56 -39.01
CA LYS A 28 22.70 9.91 -40.26
C LYS A 28 23.89 9.11 -40.78
N GLY A 29 24.01 7.86 -40.36
CA GLY A 29 25.02 6.96 -40.92
C GLY A 29 25.89 6.25 -39.89
N SER A 30 26.68 6.90 -39.05
CA SER A 30 27.58 6.23 -38.12
C SER A 30 27.42 6.79 -36.71
N VAL A 31 27.63 5.93 -35.72
CA VAL A 31 27.66 6.27 -34.30
C VAL A 31 29.07 6.11 -33.73
N GLN A 32 29.33 6.73 -32.60
CA GLN A 32 30.60 6.71 -31.88
C GLN A 32 30.39 6.21 -30.45
N ALA A 33 31.38 5.50 -29.92
CA ALA A 33 31.40 5.14 -28.51
C ALA A 33 31.54 6.38 -27.62
N ASP A 34 31.09 6.24 -26.38
CA ASP A 34 31.24 7.26 -25.32
C ASP A 34 30.63 8.63 -25.66
N THR A 35 29.73 8.67 -26.62
CA THR A 35 29.02 9.87 -27.02
C THR A 35 27.56 9.78 -26.51
N TYR A 36 27.02 10.90 -26.02
CA TYR A 36 25.63 10.96 -25.55
C TYR A 36 24.67 11.15 -26.73
N TYR A 37 23.69 10.26 -26.77
CA TYR A 37 22.63 10.26 -27.77
C TYR A 37 21.25 10.38 -27.15
N ILE A 38 20.34 10.97 -27.89
CA ILE A 38 18.90 10.97 -27.66
C ILE A 38 18.28 10.06 -28.71
N ILE A 39 17.58 9.02 -28.28
CA ILE A 39 16.89 8.08 -29.18
C ILE A 39 15.41 8.39 -29.15
N SER A 40 14.80 8.54 -30.32
CA SER A 40 13.36 8.68 -30.45
C SER A 40 12.80 7.67 -31.44
N GLY A 41 11.54 7.38 -31.38
CA GLY A 41 10.81 6.55 -32.32
C GLY A 41 9.51 7.20 -32.75
N ILE A 42 9.01 6.75 -33.89
CA ILE A 42 7.79 7.28 -34.52
C ILE A 42 6.69 6.23 -34.36
N ASP A 43 5.57 6.59 -33.72
CA ASP A 43 4.44 5.69 -33.57
C ASP A 43 3.63 5.55 -34.89
N GLN A 44 2.61 4.70 -34.90
CA GLN A 44 1.74 4.48 -36.06
C GLN A 44 0.94 5.73 -36.45
N SER A 45 0.75 6.67 -35.54
CA SER A 45 0.09 7.97 -35.79
C SER A 45 1.07 9.06 -36.20
N GLN A 46 2.32 8.72 -36.54
CA GLN A 46 3.40 9.61 -36.94
C GLN A 46 3.81 10.62 -35.87
N ARG A 47 3.59 10.30 -34.58
CA ARG A 47 4.07 11.10 -33.45
C ARG A 47 5.43 10.61 -33.02
N GLU A 48 6.32 11.55 -32.62
CA GLU A 48 7.66 11.25 -32.12
C GLU A 48 7.64 11.10 -30.60
N PHE A 49 8.30 10.05 -30.11
CA PHE A 49 8.46 9.79 -28.68
C PHE A 49 9.93 9.54 -28.39
N TYR A 50 10.46 10.21 -27.36
CA TYR A 50 11.82 10.09 -26.89
C TYR A 50 11.93 8.95 -25.89
N LEU A 51 12.86 8.02 -26.13
CA LEU A 51 13.05 6.85 -25.30
C LEU A 51 13.81 7.20 -24.02
N TYR A 52 13.32 6.74 -22.90
CA TYR A 52 13.95 6.95 -21.61
C TYR A 52 13.88 5.69 -20.72
N ASP A 53 14.83 5.56 -19.79
CA ASP A 53 14.78 4.53 -18.76
C ASP A 53 13.82 4.95 -17.62
N ASN A 54 12.76 4.19 -17.42
CA ASN A 54 11.76 4.40 -16.39
C ASN A 54 11.92 3.39 -15.24
N GLY A 55 13.13 3.27 -14.70
CA GLY A 55 13.37 2.40 -13.54
C GLY A 55 13.34 0.90 -13.86
N GLY A 56 13.92 0.48 -14.98
CA GLY A 56 14.03 -0.93 -15.41
C GLY A 56 13.28 -1.27 -16.68
N GLN A 57 12.51 -0.34 -17.23
CA GLN A 57 11.88 -0.44 -18.54
C GLN A 57 12.15 0.79 -19.40
N VAL A 58 12.27 0.59 -20.70
CA VAL A 58 12.31 1.70 -21.65
C VAL A 58 10.87 2.14 -21.97
N LYS A 59 10.60 3.43 -21.82
CA LYS A 59 9.34 4.09 -22.14
C LYS A 59 9.57 5.18 -23.17
N GLY A 60 8.49 5.72 -23.73
CA GLY A 60 8.51 6.83 -24.66
C GLY A 60 7.82 8.07 -24.09
N ASN A 61 8.47 9.22 -24.15
CA ASN A 61 7.91 10.52 -23.78
C ASN A 61 7.72 11.39 -25.03
N ALA A 62 6.58 12.06 -25.16
CA ALA A 62 6.28 12.92 -26.30
C ALA A 62 7.19 14.18 -26.39
N THR A 63 7.83 14.57 -25.26
CA THR A 63 8.76 15.69 -25.19
C THR A 63 10.10 15.26 -24.62
N PHE A 64 11.19 15.83 -25.14
CA PHE A 64 12.49 15.69 -24.50
C PHE A 64 12.59 16.74 -23.38
N PRO A 65 12.88 16.34 -22.14
CA PRO A 65 13.05 17.29 -21.03
C PRO A 65 14.30 18.12 -21.23
N THR A 66 14.23 19.40 -20.88
CA THR A 66 15.37 20.34 -20.99
C THR A 66 16.10 20.51 -19.66
N GLU A 67 15.45 20.20 -18.55
CA GLU A 67 15.99 20.35 -17.18
C GLU A 67 15.53 19.19 -16.28
N GLY A 68 16.24 19.00 -15.17
CA GLY A 68 15.90 18.03 -14.14
C GLY A 68 16.53 16.65 -14.33
N GLU A 69 16.30 15.76 -13.38
CA GLU A 69 16.89 14.43 -13.35
C GLU A 69 16.46 13.54 -14.52
N SER A 70 15.29 13.81 -15.08
CA SER A 70 14.78 13.06 -16.23
C SER A 70 15.60 13.26 -17.50
N VAL A 71 16.39 14.33 -17.63
CA VAL A 71 17.28 14.53 -18.78
C VAL A 71 18.23 13.36 -18.93
N GLY A 72 18.93 12.99 -17.86
CA GLY A 72 19.86 11.85 -17.88
C GLY A 72 19.20 10.53 -18.24
N ALA A 73 17.91 10.34 -17.84
CA ALA A 73 17.14 9.16 -18.20
C ALA A 73 16.89 9.02 -19.71
N HIS A 74 16.85 10.13 -20.44
CA HIS A 74 16.67 10.17 -21.90
C HIS A 74 17.99 10.11 -22.67
N LEU A 75 19.14 10.17 -21.97
CA LEU A 75 20.47 10.11 -22.60
C LEU A 75 20.99 8.67 -22.62
N TRP A 76 21.54 8.29 -23.77
CA TRP A 76 22.10 6.97 -24.00
C TRP A 76 23.52 7.10 -24.53
N THR A 77 24.41 6.25 -24.04
CA THR A 77 25.76 6.09 -24.55
C THR A 77 25.90 4.73 -25.23
N LEU A 78 26.87 4.57 -26.07
CA LEU A 78 27.12 3.35 -26.83
C LEU A 78 28.49 2.79 -26.44
N LYS A 79 28.53 1.52 -26.04
CA LYS A 79 29.74 0.77 -25.78
C LYS A 79 29.93 -0.24 -26.90
N ALA A 80 31.10 -0.22 -27.56
CA ALA A 80 31.38 -1.13 -28.65
C ALA A 80 31.44 -2.60 -28.18
N SER A 81 30.80 -3.50 -28.94
CA SER A 81 30.81 -4.94 -28.67
C SER A 81 30.99 -5.67 -30.04
N GLY A 82 32.20 -5.84 -30.49
CA GLY A 82 32.50 -6.34 -31.84
C GLY A 82 32.01 -5.38 -32.91
N SER A 83 31.11 -5.82 -33.80
CA SER A 83 30.46 -5.01 -34.81
C SER A 83 29.11 -4.41 -34.33
N GLU A 84 28.73 -4.65 -33.11
CA GLU A 84 27.45 -4.23 -32.48
C GLU A 84 27.71 -3.28 -31.32
N TRP A 85 26.62 -2.84 -30.65
CA TRP A 85 26.64 -1.85 -29.60
C TRP A 85 25.85 -2.30 -28.39
N VAL A 86 26.41 -2.14 -27.22
CA VAL A 86 25.65 -2.14 -25.96
C VAL A 86 25.16 -0.72 -25.74
N ILE A 87 23.83 -0.56 -25.58
CA ILE A 87 23.20 0.75 -25.40
C ILE A 87 22.99 0.98 -23.92
N VAL A 88 23.67 1.97 -23.36
CA VAL A 88 23.75 2.21 -21.91
C VAL A 88 23.04 3.50 -21.57
N ASN A 89 22.14 3.46 -20.60
CA ASN A 89 21.49 4.67 -20.09
C ASN A 89 22.48 5.52 -19.27
N ALA A 90 22.56 6.80 -19.59
CA ALA A 90 23.58 7.70 -19.02
C ALA A 90 23.36 7.96 -17.52
N ALA A 91 22.12 7.95 -17.03
CA ALA A 91 21.82 8.22 -15.64
C ALA A 91 21.89 6.96 -14.75
N THR A 92 21.55 5.76 -15.28
CA THR A 92 21.53 4.53 -14.48
C THR A 92 22.73 3.63 -14.69
N GLY A 93 23.46 3.81 -15.79
CA GLY A 93 24.47 2.84 -16.22
C GLY A 93 23.88 1.48 -16.64
N LYS A 94 22.56 1.35 -16.67
CA LYS A 94 21.88 0.09 -17.08
C LYS A 94 21.83 -0.05 -18.59
N ASN A 95 21.92 -1.28 -19.06
CA ASN A 95 21.93 -1.62 -20.48
C ASN A 95 20.51 -1.83 -21.00
N MET A 96 20.21 -1.30 -22.19
CA MET A 96 18.95 -1.54 -22.87
C MET A 96 18.91 -2.98 -23.40
N ASN A 97 17.90 -3.75 -23.00
CA ASN A 97 17.73 -5.14 -23.38
C ASN A 97 16.41 -5.34 -24.14
N LEU A 98 16.50 -5.74 -25.39
CA LEU A 98 15.37 -6.07 -26.23
C LEU A 98 14.93 -7.51 -25.91
N GLY A 99 13.62 -7.73 -25.75
CA GLY A 99 13.07 -9.04 -25.50
C GLY A 99 13.29 -10.01 -26.67
N ALA A 100 13.16 -11.31 -26.40
CA ALA A 100 13.43 -12.37 -27.38
C ALA A 100 12.25 -12.68 -28.33
N SER A 101 11.06 -12.14 -28.06
CA SER A 101 9.83 -12.39 -28.81
C SER A 101 9.03 -11.12 -29.07
N ASN A 102 8.09 -11.22 -30.04
CA ASN A 102 7.19 -10.12 -30.37
C ASN A 102 6.33 -9.71 -29.14
N GLY A 103 6.15 -8.40 -28.97
CA GLY A 103 5.37 -7.83 -27.90
C GLY A 103 6.06 -7.77 -26.54
N SER A 104 7.31 -8.23 -26.43
CA SER A 104 8.07 -8.17 -25.18
C SER A 104 8.39 -6.71 -24.79
N ALA A 105 8.29 -6.39 -23.51
CA ALA A 105 8.76 -5.11 -23.00
C ALA A 105 10.27 -4.97 -23.16
N ILE A 106 10.73 -3.75 -23.47
CA ILE A 106 12.16 -3.43 -23.51
C ILE A 106 12.58 -3.09 -22.10
N LYS A 107 13.54 -3.85 -21.57
CA LYS A 107 14.01 -3.68 -20.18
C LYS A 107 15.35 -2.93 -20.15
N THR A 108 15.65 -2.36 -18.99
CA THR A 108 17.00 -1.93 -18.66
C THR A 108 17.51 -2.75 -17.48
N SER A 109 18.73 -3.27 -17.58
CA SER A 109 19.33 -4.11 -16.54
C SER A 109 20.86 -4.00 -16.53
N SER A 110 21.49 -4.62 -15.53
CA SER A 110 22.97 -4.76 -15.49
C SER A 110 23.51 -5.73 -16.55
N THR A 111 22.67 -6.59 -17.13
CA THR A 111 23.08 -7.54 -18.17
C THR A 111 23.36 -6.83 -19.48
N GLU A 112 24.53 -7.03 -20.04
CA GLU A 112 24.88 -6.49 -21.38
C GLU A 112 24.18 -7.27 -22.47
N GLN A 113 23.54 -6.55 -23.39
CA GLN A 113 22.98 -7.09 -24.62
C GLN A 113 23.48 -6.24 -25.80
N ALA A 114 24.22 -6.84 -26.68
CA ALA A 114 24.66 -6.17 -27.90
C ALA A 114 23.50 -6.10 -28.92
N SER A 115 23.43 -5.01 -29.65
CA SER A 115 22.41 -4.77 -30.67
C SER A 115 23.06 -4.09 -31.90
N ALA A 116 22.65 -4.52 -33.09
CA ALA A 116 23.07 -3.90 -34.33
C ALA A 116 22.27 -2.63 -34.62
N ILE A 117 22.92 -1.57 -35.04
CA ILE A 117 22.27 -0.30 -35.44
C ILE A 117 22.40 -0.15 -36.95
N HIS A 118 21.27 -0.17 -37.65
CA HIS A 118 21.20 -0.06 -39.11
C HIS A 118 20.55 1.24 -39.54
N PHE A 119 21.26 2.05 -40.32
CA PHE A 119 20.77 3.31 -40.89
C PHE A 119 20.15 3.10 -42.26
N GLY A 120 18.98 3.67 -42.45
CA GLY A 120 18.35 3.79 -43.78
C GLY A 120 18.79 5.05 -44.52
N SER A 121 18.62 5.06 -45.82
CA SER A 121 18.94 6.22 -46.67
C SER A 121 18.06 7.44 -46.40
N ASP A 122 16.95 7.25 -45.71
CA ASP A 122 15.98 8.30 -45.31
C ASP A 122 16.32 8.98 -43.96
N GLY A 123 17.42 8.58 -43.35
CA GLY A 123 17.86 9.11 -42.08
C GLY A 123 17.21 8.50 -40.83
N TYR A 124 16.35 7.49 -41.01
CA TYR A 124 15.90 6.66 -39.91
C TYR A 124 16.85 5.51 -39.62
N LEU A 125 16.73 4.93 -38.47
CA LEU A 125 17.50 3.74 -38.08
C LEU A 125 16.59 2.68 -37.45
N THR A 126 17.10 1.46 -37.38
CA THR A 126 16.52 0.37 -36.56
C THR A 126 17.59 -0.21 -35.67
N ILE A 127 17.20 -0.68 -34.49
CA ILE A 127 18.05 -1.33 -33.49
C ILE A 127 17.58 -2.77 -33.39
N LEU A 128 18.44 -3.72 -33.68
CA LEU A 128 18.14 -5.15 -33.71
C LEU A 128 19.03 -5.91 -32.75
N ASN A 129 18.43 -6.78 -31.92
CA ASN A 129 19.20 -7.76 -31.14
C ASN A 129 19.57 -8.99 -31.99
N SER A 130 20.37 -9.89 -31.43
CA SER A 130 20.82 -11.13 -32.10
C SER A 130 19.66 -12.09 -32.49
N ASN A 131 18.48 -11.94 -31.88
CA ASN A 131 17.28 -12.72 -32.22
C ASN A 131 16.43 -12.07 -33.33
N GLY A 132 16.90 -10.98 -33.96
CA GLY A 132 16.17 -10.27 -34.99
C GLY A 132 14.97 -9.47 -34.49
N GLN A 133 14.89 -9.18 -33.19
CA GLN A 133 13.87 -8.32 -32.62
C GLN A 133 14.31 -6.85 -32.63
N ALA A 134 13.44 -5.97 -33.09
CA ALA A 134 13.66 -4.52 -33.15
C ALA A 134 12.76 -3.79 -32.13
N ILE A 135 13.15 -2.55 -31.81
CA ILE A 135 12.30 -1.63 -31.07
C ILE A 135 11.12 -1.24 -31.96
N ASP A 136 9.89 -1.50 -31.46
CA ASP A 136 8.63 -1.16 -32.09
C ASP A 136 7.84 -0.16 -31.23
N MET A 137 7.48 0.98 -31.81
CA MET A 137 6.84 2.08 -31.09
C MET A 137 5.35 1.90 -30.84
N THR A 138 4.76 0.81 -31.31
CA THR A 138 3.34 0.48 -31.14
C THR A 138 2.35 1.62 -31.48
N ALA A 139 1.07 1.47 -31.13
CA ALA A 139 0.05 2.44 -31.54
C ALA A 139 0.12 3.77 -30.77
N ASN A 140 0.73 3.84 -29.59
CA ASN A 140 0.75 5.05 -28.76
C ASN A 140 2.14 5.59 -28.42
N GLY A 141 3.21 4.90 -28.86
CA GLY A 141 4.60 5.32 -28.66
C GLY A 141 5.12 5.38 -27.20
N ALA A 142 4.23 5.46 -26.23
CA ALA A 142 4.59 5.58 -24.82
C ALA A 142 5.13 4.28 -24.20
N ASN A 143 4.75 3.13 -24.78
CA ASN A 143 5.16 1.81 -24.32
C ASN A 143 5.80 1.01 -25.47
N PRO A 144 7.06 1.28 -25.84
CA PRO A 144 7.74 0.55 -26.88
C PRO A 144 7.91 -0.92 -26.50
N THR A 145 7.77 -1.79 -27.51
CA THR A 145 7.94 -3.25 -27.36
C THR A 145 8.93 -3.75 -28.38
N THR A 146 9.23 -5.05 -28.37
CA THR A 146 10.03 -5.68 -29.41
C THR A 146 9.14 -6.35 -30.45
N TRP A 147 9.56 -6.31 -31.74
CA TRP A 147 8.91 -7.01 -32.85
C TRP A 147 9.94 -7.45 -33.85
N VAL A 148 9.64 -8.50 -34.62
CA VAL A 148 10.55 -8.94 -35.69
C VAL A 148 10.90 -7.76 -36.59
N GLY A 149 12.20 -7.43 -36.66
CA GLY A 149 12.74 -6.30 -37.37
C GLY A 149 13.42 -6.70 -38.67
N THR A 150 13.82 -5.68 -39.42
CA THR A 150 14.64 -5.80 -40.60
C THR A 150 15.79 -4.82 -40.53
N THR A 151 16.86 -5.03 -41.29
CA THR A 151 18.00 -4.10 -41.38
C THR A 151 17.61 -2.77 -42.05
N THR A 152 16.43 -2.71 -42.67
CA THR A 152 15.87 -1.48 -43.27
C THR A 152 14.75 -0.95 -42.36
N PRO A 153 14.84 0.30 -41.86
CA PRO A 153 13.81 0.88 -41.02
C PRO A 153 12.44 0.93 -41.69
N ASN A 154 11.40 0.42 -41.06
CA ASN A 154 10.05 0.42 -41.62
C ASN A 154 8.95 0.54 -40.56
N GLY A 155 7.80 1.08 -40.95
CA GLY A 155 6.62 1.21 -40.08
C GLY A 155 6.94 1.87 -38.70
N SER A 156 6.42 1.30 -37.62
CA SER A 156 6.63 1.73 -36.23
C SER A 156 8.02 1.36 -35.67
N ARG A 157 8.88 0.71 -36.46
CA ARG A 157 10.27 0.37 -36.12
C ARG A 157 11.28 1.40 -36.67
N ARG A 158 10.81 2.57 -37.03
CA ARG A 158 11.60 3.71 -37.49
C ARG A 158 12.00 4.55 -36.30
N LEU A 159 13.29 4.54 -35.97
CA LEU A 159 13.87 5.34 -34.92
C LEU A 159 14.67 6.49 -35.51
N LYS A 160 14.90 7.51 -34.70
CA LYS A 160 15.87 8.57 -34.93
C LYS A 160 16.84 8.60 -33.79
N MET A 161 18.05 9.03 -34.07
CA MET A 161 19.07 9.29 -33.05
C MET A 161 19.60 10.70 -33.25
N TYR A 162 19.70 11.44 -32.17
CA TYR A 162 20.24 12.80 -32.16
C TYR A 162 21.48 12.84 -31.28
N LEU A 163 22.45 13.68 -31.62
CA LEU A 163 23.49 14.03 -30.68
C LEU A 163 22.88 14.81 -29.51
N ALA A 164 23.29 14.51 -28.32
CA ALA A 164 23.04 15.37 -27.19
C ALA A 164 24.10 16.47 -27.17
N GLU A 165 23.68 17.72 -27.23
CA GLU A 165 24.57 18.89 -27.21
C GLU A 165 24.50 19.60 -25.86
N ASN A 166 25.53 20.41 -25.56
CA ASN A 166 25.62 21.14 -24.29
C ASN A 166 25.47 20.26 -23.02
N VAL A 167 25.98 19.02 -23.12
CA VAL A 167 25.91 18.10 -21.97
C VAL A 167 26.80 18.64 -20.85
N GLN A 168 26.21 18.93 -19.72
CA GLN A 168 26.89 19.42 -18.52
C GLN A 168 26.43 18.64 -17.31
N THR A 169 27.33 18.42 -16.38
CA THR A 169 27.00 17.89 -15.05
C THR A 169 26.95 19.05 -14.08
N LYS A 170 25.86 19.13 -13.32
CA LYS A 170 25.68 20.15 -12.29
C LYS A 170 25.29 19.47 -10.98
N GLU A 171 25.93 19.88 -9.90
CA GLU A 171 25.47 19.53 -8.56
C GLU A 171 24.13 20.24 -8.30
N VAL A 172 23.13 19.47 -7.87
CA VAL A 172 21.81 19.96 -7.50
C VAL A 172 21.47 19.47 -6.10
N LYS A 173 21.12 20.41 -5.24
CA LYS A 173 20.61 20.13 -3.90
C LYS A 173 19.08 20.17 -3.94
N SER A 174 18.45 19.19 -3.32
CA SER A 174 16.98 19.10 -3.17
C SER A 174 16.62 18.61 -1.77
N LEU A 175 15.39 18.87 -1.35
CA LEU A 175 14.88 18.37 -0.08
C LEU A 175 14.33 16.94 -0.24
N SER A 176 14.45 16.12 0.81
CA SER A 176 14.00 14.72 0.83
C SER A 176 12.49 14.56 1.07
N LEU A 177 11.71 15.62 1.01
CA LEU A 177 10.28 15.62 1.34
C LEU A 177 9.44 14.77 0.37
N ILE A 178 8.56 13.93 0.92
CA ILE A 178 7.46 13.28 0.23
C ILE A 178 6.16 13.67 0.94
N PRO A 179 5.17 14.23 0.23
CA PRO A 179 5.19 14.67 -1.17
C PRO A 179 6.20 15.79 -1.44
N ALA A 180 6.69 15.86 -2.70
CA ALA A 180 7.56 16.96 -3.10
C ALA A 180 6.79 18.29 -3.07
N PRO A 181 7.36 19.35 -2.52
CA PRO A 181 6.72 20.66 -2.46
C PRO A 181 6.60 21.30 -3.86
N LYS A 182 5.65 22.23 -4.00
CA LYS A 182 5.45 23.02 -5.21
C LYS A 182 6.73 23.74 -5.64
N THR A 183 7.42 24.35 -4.68
CA THR A 183 8.71 25.02 -4.89
C THR A 183 9.58 24.85 -3.65
N ALA A 184 10.85 24.50 -3.85
CA ALA A 184 11.85 24.49 -2.79
C ALA A 184 13.22 24.87 -3.34
N THR A 185 13.98 25.61 -2.54
CA THR A 185 15.39 25.90 -2.78
C THR A 185 16.22 25.58 -1.54
N VAL A 186 17.43 25.06 -1.74
CA VAL A 186 18.35 24.72 -0.65
C VAL A 186 19.52 25.68 -0.69
N GLY A 187 19.75 26.38 0.44
CA GLY A 187 20.87 27.29 0.65
C GLY A 187 22.09 26.62 1.27
N GLU A 188 23.03 27.44 1.77
CA GLU A 188 24.26 26.96 2.41
C GLU A 188 24.17 27.04 3.92
N GLY A 189 24.39 25.94 4.61
CA GLY A 189 24.42 25.82 6.06
C GLY A 189 23.12 25.25 6.63
N GLU A 190 23.05 25.31 7.96
CA GLU A 190 22.00 24.65 8.75
C GLU A 190 21.56 25.54 9.90
N PHE A 191 20.30 25.35 10.33
CA PHE A 191 19.80 25.86 11.61
C PHE A 191 19.77 24.69 12.61
N VAL A 192 20.54 24.79 13.70
CA VAL A 192 20.60 23.76 14.73
C VAL A 192 19.63 24.06 15.84
N LEU A 193 18.78 23.10 16.20
CA LEU A 193 17.90 23.19 17.37
C LEU A 193 18.75 23.02 18.64
N ASN A 194 18.83 24.07 19.45
CA ASN A 194 19.59 24.08 20.68
C ASN A 194 18.70 23.75 21.89
N GLU A 195 19.29 23.43 23.04
CA GLU A 195 18.56 23.22 24.30
C GLU A 195 17.71 24.45 24.66
N GLY A 196 16.46 24.22 24.94
CA GLY A 196 15.50 25.26 25.31
C GLY A 196 15.00 26.12 24.16
N PHE A 197 15.16 25.70 22.90
CA PHE A 197 14.62 26.43 21.74
C PHE A 197 13.11 26.69 21.86
N THR A 198 12.65 27.73 21.18
CA THR A 198 11.34 28.32 21.40
C THR A 198 10.51 28.40 20.13
N ILE A 199 9.18 28.28 20.29
CA ILE A 199 8.20 28.46 19.19
C ILE A 199 7.22 29.57 19.59
N ALA A 200 7.05 30.58 18.73
CA ALA A 200 6.06 31.64 18.90
C ALA A 200 4.98 31.53 17.82
N VAL A 201 3.74 31.82 18.20
CA VAL A 201 2.59 31.89 17.29
C VAL A 201 2.10 33.34 17.24
N GLY A 202 2.12 33.91 16.04
CA GLY A 202 1.52 35.20 15.76
C GLY A 202 -0.01 35.17 15.88
N LYS A 203 -0.62 36.33 15.69
CA LYS A 203 -2.07 36.44 15.77
C LYS A 203 -2.71 36.08 14.43
N PHE A 204 -3.63 35.12 14.44
CA PHE A 204 -4.54 34.81 13.35
C PHE A 204 -5.83 35.62 13.50
N ALA A 205 -6.36 36.15 12.40
CA ALA A 205 -7.55 36.98 12.40
C ALA A 205 -8.80 36.21 12.83
N ASP A 206 -8.94 34.95 12.38
CA ASP A 206 -10.02 34.08 12.80
C ASP A 206 -9.66 33.40 14.13
N SER A 207 -10.54 33.50 15.11
CA SER A 207 -10.31 32.95 16.45
C SER A 207 -10.37 31.43 16.53
N SER A 208 -11.06 30.76 15.61
CA SER A 208 -11.09 29.30 15.51
C SER A 208 -9.76 28.78 14.96
N GLU A 209 -9.25 29.43 13.90
CA GLU A 209 -7.93 29.14 13.35
C GLU A 209 -6.83 29.36 14.40
N GLN A 210 -6.85 30.50 15.10
CA GLN A 210 -5.91 30.78 16.19
C GLN A 210 -5.93 29.69 17.26
N SER A 211 -7.12 29.23 17.65
CA SER A 211 -7.26 28.20 18.67
C SER A 211 -6.73 26.84 18.21
N GLN A 212 -6.97 26.51 16.94
CA GLN A 212 -6.49 25.27 16.34
C GLN A 212 -4.96 25.29 16.18
N VAL A 213 -4.39 26.38 15.64
CA VAL A 213 -2.92 26.55 15.53
C VAL A 213 -2.23 26.42 16.89
N LEU A 214 -2.79 27.02 17.92
CA LEU A 214 -2.23 26.88 19.27
C LEU A 214 -2.29 25.44 19.79
N ALA A 215 -3.38 24.71 19.50
CA ALA A 215 -3.50 23.30 19.87
C ALA A 215 -2.48 22.42 19.10
N ASP A 216 -2.25 22.71 17.82
CA ASP A 216 -1.27 22.03 16.97
C ASP A 216 0.16 22.27 17.46
N VAL A 217 0.49 23.52 17.79
CA VAL A 217 1.82 23.86 18.33
C VAL A 217 2.06 23.20 19.69
N VAL A 218 1.05 23.09 20.54
CA VAL A 218 1.19 22.34 21.80
C VAL A 218 1.51 20.88 21.55
N ARG A 219 0.87 20.24 20.54
CA ARG A 219 1.19 18.87 20.13
C ARG A 219 2.60 18.77 19.54
N LEU A 220 2.97 19.71 18.66
CA LEU A 220 4.32 19.77 18.08
C LEU A 220 5.39 19.88 19.18
N ILE A 221 5.23 20.79 20.14
CA ILE A 221 6.16 20.96 21.28
C ILE A 221 6.27 19.66 22.08
N ALA A 222 5.17 18.96 22.32
CA ALA A 222 5.19 17.69 23.02
C ALA A 222 5.97 16.62 22.23
N THR A 223 5.71 16.49 20.92
CA THR A 223 6.41 15.57 20.03
C THR A 223 7.91 15.89 19.95
N LEU A 224 8.27 17.17 19.78
CA LEU A 224 9.68 17.59 19.73
C LEU A 224 10.39 17.30 21.05
N ASN A 225 9.75 17.53 22.20
CA ASN A 225 10.36 17.24 23.50
C ASN A 225 10.55 15.75 23.74
N GLU A 226 9.60 14.93 23.32
CA GLU A 226 9.72 13.47 23.42
C GLU A 226 10.83 12.95 22.52
N ALA A 227 10.89 13.44 21.28
CA ALA A 227 11.84 12.96 20.28
C ALA A 227 13.28 13.48 20.49
N THR A 228 13.44 14.73 20.94
CA THR A 228 14.76 15.37 20.99
C THR A 228 15.33 15.52 22.40
N GLY A 229 14.48 15.58 23.41
CA GLY A 229 14.90 15.90 24.78
C GLY A 229 15.39 17.33 25.01
N LEU A 230 15.31 18.20 23.99
CA LEU A 230 15.91 19.55 24.04
C LEU A 230 15.12 20.59 24.85
N GLY A 231 13.95 20.26 25.36
CA GLY A 231 13.18 21.14 26.21
C GLY A 231 12.56 22.34 25.50
N CYS A 232 12.01 22.12 24.29
CA CYS A 232 11.27 23.08 23.50
C CYS A 232 10.14 23.75 24.30
N LYS A 233 9.93 25.07 24.12
CA LYS A 233 8.93 25.86 24.88
C LYS A 233 8.18 26.81 23.94
N ALA A 234 6.94 27.12 24.32
CA ALA A 234 6.22 28.24 23.70
C ALA A 234 6.80 29.59 24.20
N SER A 235 6.83 30.59 23.31
CA SER A 235 7.24 31.95 23.57
C SER A 235 6.14 32.93 23.20
N GLU A 236 6.02 34.05 23.94
CA GLU A 236 5.12 35.19 23.61
C GLU A 236 5.85 36.32 22.87
N GLY A 237 7.17 36.17 22.61
CA GLY A 237 8.01 37.22 21.99
C GLY A 237 8.89 36.65 20.87
N GLN A 238 10.13 37.11 20.84
CA GLN A 238 11.13 36.52 19.94
C GLN A 238 11.30 35.05 20.19
N ALA A 239 11.36 34.26 19.12
CA ALA A 239 11.49 32.82 19.18
C ALA A 239 12.39 32.33 18.03
N ASP A 240 12.93 31.14 18.21
CA ASP A 240 13.73 30.44 17.22
C ASP A 240 12.90 29.98 16.02
N ILE A 241 11.62 29.66 16.29
CA ILE A 241 10.63 29.27 15.27
C ILE A 241 9.42 30.17 15.43
N VAL A 242 9.00 30.85 14.36
CA VAL A 242 7.88 31.80 14.35
C VAL A 242 6.84 31.32 13.35
N ILE A 243 5.58 31.26 13.78
CA ILE A 243 4.41 30.90 12.95
C ILE A 243 3.53 32.14 12.84
N GLU A 244 3.26 32.59 11.61
CA GLU A 244 2.54 33.83 11.32
C GLU A 244 1.39 33.62 10.33
N GLU A 245 0.33 34.40 10.46
CA GLU A 245 -0.74 34.45 9.46
C GLU A 245 -0.26 35.16 8.19
N ASN A 246 -0.53 34.56 7.03
CA ASN A 246 -0.45 35.17 5.73
C ASN A 246 -1.73 34.89 4.94
N ALA A 247 -2.71 35.78 5.07
CA ALA A 247 -4.04 35.61 4.47
C ALA A 247 -4.06 35.60 2.93
N THR A 248 -2.93 35.77 2.26
CA THR A 248 -2.82 35.69 0.79
C THR A 248 -2.56 34.29 0.28
N LEU A 249 -2.17 33.35 1.14
CA LEU A 249 -1.90 31.97 0.79
C LEU A 249 -3.22 31.19 0.66
N ALA A 250 -3.17 30.12 -0.12
CA ALA A 250 -4.28 29.15 -0.20
C ALA A 250 -4.56 28.51 1.18
N PRO A 251 -5.78 28.04 1.46
CA PRO A 251 -6.11 27.51 2.79
C PRO A 251 -5.18 26.41 3.30
N GLU A 252 -4.76 25.48 2.44
CA GLU A 252 -3.81 24.43 2.79
C GLU A 252 -2.36 24.78 2.41
N GLY A 253 -2.13 26.00 1.91
CA GLY A 253 -0.83 26.48 1.47
C GLY A 253 0.00 27.07 2.60
N TYR A 254 1.32 27.01 2.46
CA TYR A 254 2.26 27.60 3.40
C TYR A 254 3.56 28.04 2.72
N THR A 255 4.28 28.94 3.39
CA THR A 255 5.69 29.20 3.14
C THR A 255 6.50 28.84 4.37
N MET A 256 7.72 28.36 4.18
CA MET A 256 8.67 28.11 5.26
C MET A 256 10.05 28.59 4.85
N GLU A 257 10.55 29.56 5.59
CA GLU A 257 11.90 30.11 5.45
C GLU A 257 12.78 29.60 6.58
N ILE A 258 13.83 28.85 6.25
CA ILE A 258 14.81 28.36 7.19
C ILE A 258 16.13 29.08 6.92
N THR A 259 16.56 29.89 7.88
CA THR A 259 17.85 30.58 7.89
C THR A 259 18.79 29.98 8.94
N LYS A 260 20.01 30.45 9.06
CA LYS A 260 20.91 30.02 10.14
C LYS A 260 20.45 30.51 11.51
N GLU A 261 19.63 31.54 11.54
CA GLU A 261 19.17 32.25 12.74
C GLU A 261 17.84 31.73 13.27
N GLY A 262 17.02 31.04 12.42
CA GLY A 262 15.71 30.55 12.82
C GLY A 262 14.81 30.14 11.66
N VAL A 263 13.59 29.80 11.99
CA VAL A 263 12.55 29.35 11.06
C VAL A 263 11.34 30.25 11.10
N THR A 264 10.84 30.69 9.95
CA THR A 264 9.56 31.39 9.81
C THR A 264 8.61 30.56 8.98
N ILE A 265 7.43 30.24 9.53
CA ILE A 265 6.34 29.56 8.85
C ILE A 265 5.20 30.55 8.66
N GLN A 266 4.67 30.66 7.45
CA GLN A 266 3.49 31.48 7.16
C GLN A 266 2.40 30.63 6.51
N ALA A 267 1.15 30.77 6.96
CA ALA A 267 -0.02 30.11 6.42
C ALA A 267 -1.28 30.96 6.63
N SER A 268 -2.33 30.71 5.85
CA SER A 268 -3.61 31.43 6.02
C SER A 268 -4.56 30.73 7.01
N THR A 269 -4.39 29.44 7.23
CA THR A 269 -5.24 28.61 8.11
C THR A 269 -4.40 27.65 8.95
N SER A 270 -5.04 27.00 9.91
CA SER A 270 -4.44 25.93 10.72
C SER A 270 -4.03 24.72 9.86
N ASP A 271 -4.74 24.40 8.78
CA ASP A 271 -4.38 23.31 7.87
C ASP A 271 -3.02 23.59 7.21
N GLY A 272 -2.81 24.83 6.70
CA GLY A 272 -1.52 25.23 6.14
C GLY A 272 -0.39 25.17 7.15
N VAL A 273 -0.64 25.62 8.40
CA VAL A 273 0.32 25.50 9.50
C VAL A 273 0.65 24.02 9.78
N TYR A 274 -0.37 23.17 9.85
CA TYR A 274 -0.18 21.75 10.11
C TYR A 274 0.72 21.07 9.05
N TYR A 275 0.46 21.32 7.75
CA TYR A 275 1.28 20.77 6.68
C TYR A 275 2.71 21.34 6.65
N ALA A 276 2.89 22.60 7.05
CA ALA A 276 4.22 23.16 7.25
C ALA A 276 4.96 22.42 8.39
N MET A 277 4.28 22.14 9.51
CA MET A 277 4.86 21.37 10.64
C MET A 277 5.23 19.94 10.22
N GLN A 278 4.43 19.28 9.37
CA GLN A 278 4.80 17.97 8.81
C GLN A 278 6.11 18.07 7.99
N SER A 279 6.23 19.07 7.13
CA SER A 279 7.46 19.29 6.37
C SER A 279 8.65 19.63 7.28
N PHE A 280 8.44 20.46 8.29
CA PHE A 280 9.45 20.81 9.29
C PHE A 280 10.00 19.56 10.01
N MET A 281 9.11 18.70 10.52
CA MET A 281 9.52 17.48 11.23
C MET A 281 10.24 16.50 10.31
N ARG A 282 9.84 16.42 9.03
CA ARG A 282 10.46 15.52 8.05
C ARG A 282 11.82 15.99 7.53
N LEU A 283 12.20 17.23 7.74
CA LEU A 283 13.55 17.74 7.48
C LEU A 283 14.51 17.46 8.64
N LEU A 284 14.02 16.99 9.77
CA LEU A 284 14.77 16.53 10.93
C LEU A 284 15.02 15.00 10.85
N PRO A 285 15.89 14.42 11.69
CA PRO A 285 16.05 12.97 11.78
C PRO A 285 14.71 12.21 11.93
N ALA A 286 14.63 11.02 11.35
CA ALA A 286 13.40 10.25 11.19
C ALA A 286 12.64 9.95 12.50
N ASN A 287 13.34 9.89 13.63
CA ASN A 287 12.73 9.69 14.93
C ASN A 287 11.76 10.83 15.33
N VAL A 288 11.98 12.06 14.82
CA VAL A 288 11.19 13.25 15.20
C VAL A 288 9.76 13.13 14.69
N ILE A 289 9.56 12.77 13.42
CA ILE A 289 8.20 12.65 12.85
C ILE A 289 7.38 11.54 13.54
N LEU A 290 8.07 10.54 14.10
CA LEU A 290 7.46 9.45 14.86
C LEU A 290 7.28 9.75 16.35
N GLY A 291 7.79 10.89 16.83
CA GLY A 291 7.79 11.22 18.27
C GLY A 291 8.61 10.24 19.12
N LYS A 292 9.60 9.54 18.54
CA LYS A 292 10.43 8.57 19.24
C LYS A 292 11.73 9.23 19.71
N PRO A 293 12.27 8.88 20.89
CA PRO A 293 13.56 9.38 21.34
C PRO A 293 14.68 9.04 20.33
N GLY A 294 15.54 10.01 20.05
CA GLY A 294 16.74 9.78 19.24
C GLY A 294 17.89 9.21 20.07
N ASP A 295 18.93 8.75 19.39
CA ASP A 295 20.14 8.24 20.01
C ASP A 295 20.92 9.36 20.74
N GLU A 296 21.70 9.00 21.74
CA GLU A 296 22.54 9.95 22.47
C GLU A 296 23.53 10.64 21.52
N GLY A 297 23.55 11.97 21.54
CA GLY A 297 24.39 12.77 20.67
C GLY A 297 23.81 13.10 19.30
N THR A 298 22.56 12.71 19.00
CA THR A 298 21.88 13.11 17.77
C THR A 298 21.82 14.64 17.66
N VAL A 299 22.25 15.19 16.53
CA VAL A 299 22.16 16.60 16.19
C VAL A 299 20.89 16.84 15.41
N TYR A 300 20.03 17.71 15.90
CA TYR A 300 18.78 18.11 15.23
C TYR A 300 19.01 19.41 14.48
N ALA A 301 19.20 19.33 13.19
CA ALA A 301 19.49 20.46 12.33
C ALA A 301 18.58 20.46 11.08
N LEU A 302 18.22 21.65 10.66
CA LEU A 302 17.40 21.90 9.46
C LEU A 302 18.26 22.54 8.39
N PRO A 303 18.19 22.11 7.12
CA PRO A 303 18.93 22.76 6.05
C PRO A 303 18.39 24.16 5.81
N VAL A 304 19.27 25.14 5.62
CA VAL A 304 18.88 26.46 5.13
C VAL A 304 18.14 26.29 3.81
N SER A 305 16.88 26.71 3.79
CA SER A 305 16.01 26.49 2.63
C SER A 305 14.79 27.41 2.63
N HIS A 306 14.22 27.59 1.45
CA HIS A 306 12.94 28.25 1.28
C HIS A 306 11.96 27.28 0.61
N ILE A 307 10.75 27.14 1.16
CA ILE A 307 9.68 26.30 0.67
C ILE A 307 8.44 27.17 0.46
N GLU A 308 7.82 27.05 -0.71
CA GLU A 308 6.48 27.52 -1.00
C GLU A 308 5.66 26.32 -1.49
N ASP A 309 4.58 26.01 -0.79
CA ASP A 309 3.89 24.74 -0.98
C ASP A 309 2.39 24.86 -0.82
N GLU A 310 1.65 24.08 -1.60
CA GLU A 310 0.20 23.90 -1.52
C GLU A 310 -0.20 22.63 -2.26
N PRO A 311 -1.31 21.97 -1.89
CA PRO A 311 -1.73 20.75 -2.57
C PRO A 311 -2.26 21.03 -3.99
N ARG A 312 -2.02 20.04 -4.88
CA ARG A 312 -2.61 20.03 -6.23
C ARG A 312 -4.12 19.79 -6.21
N PHE A 313 -4.61 18.94 -5.32
CA PHE A 313 -6.01 18.58 -5.18
C PHE A 313 -6.51 18.80 -3.75
N ALA A 314 -7.75 19.24 -3.64
CA ALA A 314 -8.41 19.45 -2.36
C ALA A 314 -8.75 18.12 -1.65
N TYR A 315 -9.03 17.04 -2.40
CA TYR A 315 -9.30 15.71 -1.84
C TYR A 315 -8.10 14.79 -2.08
N ARG A 316 -7.51 14.26 -1.02
CA ARG A 316 -6.37 13.34 -1.02
C ARG A 316 -6.68 12.19 -0.07
N GLY A 317 -7.37 11.15 -0.61
CA GLY A 317 -7.98 10.12 0.21
C GLY A 317 -7.17 8.85 0.34
N PHE A 318 -7.41 8.15 1.44
CA PHE A 318 -7.10 6.74 1.60
C PHE A 318 -8.36 6.01 2.07
N MET A 319 -8.74 4.95 1.35
CA MET A 319 -9.87 4.09 1.69
C MET A 319 -9.34 2.78 2.25
N LEU A 320 -9.95 2.33 3.35
CA LEU A 320 -9.72 1.02 3.94
C LEU A 320 -11.03 0.26 4.07
N ASP A 321 -11.10 -0.89 3.40
CA ASP A 321 -12.14 -1.89 3.61
C ASP A 321 -11.87 -2.65 4.92
N VAL A 322 -12.80 -2.55 5.85
CA VAL A 322 -12.78 -3.29 7.13
C VAL A 322 -13.88 -4.34 7.21
N SER A 323 -14.67 -4.48 6.15
CA SER A 323 -15.76 -5.43 6.06
C SER A 323 -15.28 -6.83 5.70
N ARG A 324 -14.52 -6.95 4.60
CA ARG A 324 -14.02 -8.26 4.16
C ARG A 324 -13.07 -8.85 5.19
N HIS A 325 -12.09 -8.05 5.66
CA HIS A 325 -11.33 -8.38 6.86
C HIS A 325 -11.31 -7.19 7.82
N PHE A 326 -11.47 -7.51 9.10
CA PHE A 326 -11.54 -6.52 10.18
C PHE A 326 -10.14 -6.13 10.63
N PHE A 327 -9.90 -4.83 10.79
CA PHE A 327 -8.69 -4.27 11.39
C PHE A 327 -9.04 -3.53 12.68
N THR A 328 -8.18 -3.65 13.69
CA THR A 328 -8.40 -2.97 14.97
C THR A 328 -8.26 -1.46 14.83
N ILE A 329 -8.77 -0.70 15.80
CA ILE A 329 -8.63 0.77 15.78
C ILE A 329 -7.16 1.21 15.86
N GLU A 330 -6.28 0.40 16.45
CA GLU A 330 -4.84 0.65 16.50
C GLU A 330 -4.25 0.62 15.09
N GLN A 331 -4.61 -0.40 14.28
CA GLN A 331 -4.16 -0.46 12.89
C GLN A 331 -4.77 0.66 12.03
N VAL A 332 -6.05 0.98 12.24
CA VAL A 332 -6.70 2.13 11.59
C VAL A 332 -5.95 3.42 11.92
N LYS A 333 -5.60 3.65 13.19
CA LYS A 333 -4.81 4.81 13.62
C LYS A 333 -3.41 4.82 13.03
N LYS A 334 -2.74 3.67 12.93
CA LYS A 334 -1.43 3.56 12.28
C LYS A 334 -1.48 4.00 10.82
N MET A 335 -2.56 3.66 10.09
CA MET A 335 -2.77 4.15 8.73
C MET A 335 -3.09 5.66 8.68
N ILE A 336 -3.85 6.18 9.65
CA ILE A 336 -4.11 7.62 9.79
C ILE A 336 -2.81 8.39 10.07
N ASP A 337 -1.87 7.83 10.86
CA ASP A 337 -0.55 8.43 11.07
C ASP A 337 0.24 8.52 9.76
N LEU A 338 0.22 7.48 8.93
CA LEU A 338 0.82 7.56 7.58
C LEU A 338 0.15 8.62 6.71
N MET A 339 -1.18 8.73 6.75
CA MET A 339 -1.91 9.79 6.03
C MET A 339 -1.43 11.18 6.46
N ALA A 340 -1.27 11.41 7.76
CA ALA A 340 -0.77 12.67 8.31
C ALA A 340 0.65 12.98 7.83
N ILE A 341 1.57 12.01 7.91
CA ILE A 341 2.97 12.12 7.49
C ILE A 341 3.05 12.50 6.01
N TYR A 342 2.20 11.93 5.16
CA TYR A 342 2.19 12.15 3.71
C TYR A 342 1.13 13.16 3.23
N LYS A 343 0.58 13.98 4.13
CA LYS A 343 -0.33 15.10 3.84
C LYS A 343 -1.63 14.69 3.11
N MET A 344 -2.13 13.48 3.36
CA MET A 344 -3.47 13.08 2.95
C MET A 344 -4.51 13.59 3.95
N ASN A 345 -5.72 13.94 3.50
CA ASN A 345 -6.68 14.65 4.32
C ASN A 345 -8.06 14.01 4.47
N VAL A 346 -8.36 12.91 3.78
CA VAL A 346 -9.63 12.21 3.93
C VAL A 346 -9.42 10.70 4.11
N PHE A 347 -9.79 10.18 5.27
CA PHE A 347 -9.86 8.75 5.53
C PHE A 347 -11.26 8.24 5.14
N HIS A 348 -11.34 7.47 4.06
CA HIS A 348 -12.56 6.82 3.62
C HIS A 348 -12.68 5.45 4.29
N TRP A 349 -13.63 5.32 5.20
CA TRP A 349 -13.81 4.12 6.01
C TRP A 349 -14.96 3.28 5.48
N HIS A 350 -14.64 2.21 4.73
CA HIS A 350 -15.61 1.29 4.17
C HIS A 350 -16.04 0.28 5.24
N LEU A 351 -17.17 0.59 5.91
CA LEU A 351 -17.60 -0.05 7.15
C LEU A 351 -18.45 -1.29 6.94
N THR A 352 -19.05 -1.48 5.76
CA THR A 352 -20.04 -2.54 5.53
C THR A 352 -19.95 -3.08 4.11
N ASP A 353 -20.13 -4.40 3.97
CA ASP A 353 -20.21 -5.09 2.70
C ASP A 353 -20.91 -6.46 2.88
N ASP A 354 -20.99 -7.29 1.84
CA ASP A 354 -21.60 -8.62 1.85
C ASP A 354 -20.98 -9.56 2.91
N GLN A 355 -19.71 -9.37 3.25
CA GLN A 355 -18.92 -10.23 4.12
C GLN A 355 -18.95 -9.83 5.60
N GLY A 356 -19.55 -8.67 5.94
CA GLY A 356 -19.69 -8.27 7.32
C GLY A 356 -20.13 -6.83 7.55
N TRP A 357 -20.85 -6.63 8.64
CA TRP A 357 -21.25 -5.32 9.13
C TRP A 357 -20.36 -4.87 10.28
N ARG A 358 -19.67 -3.72 10.17
CA ARG A 358 -18.63 -3.32 11.14
C ARG A 358 -18.98 -2.09 12.00
N ALA A 359 -20.12 -1.48 11.82
CA ALA A 359 -20.54 -0.29 12.56
C ALA A 359 -21.65 -0.61 13.58
N GLU A 360 -21.49 -0.25 14.83
CA GLU A 360 -22.56 -0.36 15.83
C GLU A 360 -23.68 0.62 15.51
N ILE A 361 -24.89 0.07 15.30
CA ILE A 361 -26.16 0.81 15.16
C ILE A 361 -27.06 0.39 16.31
N LYS A 362 -27.26 1.29 17.28
CA LYS A 362 -28.00 0.97 18.51
C LYS A 362 -29.47 0.65 18.24
N GLN A 363 -30.06 1.29 17.23
CA GLN A 363 -31.42 1.02 16.80
C GLN A 363 -31.56 -0.38 16.19
N TYR A 364 -30.49 -0.93 15.63
CA TYR A 364 -30.47 -2.22 14.94
C TYR A 364 -29.37 -3.15 15.44
N PRO A 365 -29.48 -3.68 16.67
CA PRO A 365 -28.40 -4.41 17.34
C PRO A 365 -28.04 -5.74 16.65
N LEU A 366 -28.92 -6.36 15.86
CA LEU A 366 -28.59 -7.59 15.12
C LEU A 366 -27.55 -7.35 14.03
N LEU A 367 -27.37 -6.11 13.57
CA LEU A 367 -26.29 -5.80 12.61
C LEU A 367 -24.91 -6.18 13.15
N THR A 368 -24.67 -6.00 14.45
CA THR A 368 -23.40 -6.33 15.08
C THR A 368 -23.35 -7.66 15.79
N THR A 369 -24.49 -8.19 16.23
CA THR A 369 -24.53 -9.49 16.89
C THR A 369 -24.73 -10.66 15.93
N VAL A 370 -25.23 -10.41 14.74
CA VAL A 370 -25.50 -11.40 13.69
C VAL A 370 -24.78 -11.04 12.39
N GLY A 371 -24.97 -9.83 11.87
CA GLY A 371 -24.39 -9.38 10.60
C GLY A 371 -22.86 -9.19 10.63
N ALA A 372 -22.26 -9.12 11.79
CA ALA A 372 -20.81 -8.92 11.96
C ALA A 372 -20.00 -10.23 11.99
N GLU A 373 -20.65 -11.37 11.79
CA GLU A 373 -19.99 -12.67 11.78
C GLU A 373 -20.31 -13.49 10.53
N ARG A 374 -19.43 -14.39 10.16
CA ARG A 374 -19.62 -15.34 9.07
C ARG A 374 -18.99 -16.70 9.38
N LYS A 375 -19.42 -17.74 8.69
CA LYS A 375 -19.05 -19.13 8.96
C LYS A 375 -17.61 -19.47 8.60
N SER A 376 -17.00 -18.71 7.70
CA SER A 376 -15.63 -18.88 7.25
C SER A 376 -15.04 -17.56 6.79
N SER A 377 -13.73 -17.46 6.75
CA SER A 377 -13.01 -16.34 6.18
C SER A 377 -11.78 -16.82 5.41
N TYR A 378 -11.32 -15.98 4.49
CA TYR A 378 -10.04 -16.18 3.84
C TYR A 378 -8.92 -15.89 4.84
N ASP A 379 -7.88 -16.71 4.82
CA ASP A 379 -6.71 -16.52 5.67
C ASP A 379 -5.56 -15.98 4.82
N THR A 380 -4.82 -14.99 5.30
CA THR A 380 -3.63 -14.52 4.61
C THR A 380 -2.49 -15.51 4.76
N PRO A 381 -1.59 -15.56 3.77
CA PRO A 381 -0.35 -16.32 3.89
C PRO A 381 0.48 -15.86 5.07
N ILE A 382 1.28 -16.77 5.59
CA ILE A 382 2.21 -16.46 6.68
C ILE A 382 3.31 -15.54 6.15
N THR A 383 3.48 -14.40 6.78
CA THR A 383 4.58 -13.47 6.51
C THR A 383 5.82 -13.92 7.26
N ARG A 384 6.95 -13.96 6.57
CA ARG A 384 8.27 -14.08 7.20
C ARG A 384 9.11 -12.85 6.81
N ILE A 385 9.80 -12.30 7.80
CA ILE A 385 10.67 -11.13 7.64
C ILE A 385 12.09 -11.57 8.00
N GLU A 386 13.03 -11.36 7.08
CA GLU A 386 14.45 -11.62 7.32
C GLU A 386 15.10 -10.44 8.07
N GLU A 387 16.29 -10.66 8.67
CA GLU A 387 17.03 -9.62 9.40
C GLU A 387 17.32 -8.35 8.55
N ASN A 388 17.44 -8.52 7.23
CA ASN A 388 17.62 -7.42 6.28
C ASN A 388 16.31 -6.69 5.93
N GLY A 389 15.18 -7.02 6.59
CA GLY A 389 13.86 -6.46 6.34
C GLY A 389 13.16 -7.01 5.08
N GLN A 390 13.75 -7.99 4.41
CA GLN A 390 13.14 -8.60 3.24
C GLN A 390 11.95 -9.47 3.64
N VAL A 391 10.80 -9.26 2.98
CA VAL A 391 9.55 -9.96 3.26
C VAL A 391 9.34 -11.07 2.23
N TYR A 392 8.93 -12.24 2.69
CA TYR A 392 8.46 -13.30 1.83
C TYR A 392 7.27 -14.04 2.47
N TRP A 393 6.55 -14.77 1.63
CA TRP A 393 5.26 -15.35 1.97
C TRP A 393 5.31 -16.86 1.88
N THR A 394 4.60 -17.54 2.78
CA THR A 394 4.38 -18.98 2.72
C THR A 394 2.89 -19.25 2.61
N GLY A 395 2.49 -19.99 1.56
CA GLY A 395 1.10 -20.27 1.24
C GLY A 395 0.42 -19.17 0.41
N GLU A 396 -0.78 -19.42 -0.06
CA GLU A 396 -1.57 -18.48 -0.87
C GLU A 396 -2.86 -18.02 -0.19
N GLY A 397 -3.08 -18.39 1.04
CA GLY A 397 -4.33 -18.15 1.75
C GLY A 397 -5.48 -19.04 1.24
N ALA A 398 -6.36 -19.45 2.13
CA ALA A 398 -7.56 -20.22 1.80
C ALA A 398 -8.68 -19.96 2.79
N GLN A 399 -9.88 -20.48 2.45
CA GLN A 399 -11.02 -20.49 3.35
C GLN A 399 -10.71 -21.33 4.59
N THR A 400 -10.82 -20.72 5.75
CA THR A 400 -10.44 -21.38 7.02
C THR A 400 -11.44 -22.43 7.49
N GLY A 401 -12.70 -22.35 7.01
CA GLY A 401 -13.81 -23.14 7.55
C GLY A 401 -14.12 -22.84 9.02
N ARG A 402 -13.54 -21.80 9.60
CA ARG A 402 -13.75 -21.38 11.00
C ARG A 402 -14.54 -20.09 11.03
N LYS A 403 -15.45 -20.01 12.02
CA LYS A 403 -16.26 -18.83 12.26
C LYS A 403 -15.37 -17.58 12.43
N TYR A 404 -15.72 -16.51 11.74
CA TYR A 404 -15.05 -15.23 11.74
C TYR A 404 -15.97 -14.17 12.36
N GLY A 405 -15.58 -13.62 13.48
CA GLY A 405 -16.34 -12.58 14.19
C GLY A 405 -17.16 -13.11 15.39
N PRO A 406 -18.11 -12.29 15.91
CA PRO A 406 -18.50 -10.98 15.41
C PRO A 406 -17.41 -9.91 15.64
N PHE A 407 -17.08 -9.16 14.58
CA PHE A 407 -16.15 -8.05 14.58
C PHE A 407 -16.83 -6.77 14.15
N TYR A 408 -16.77 -5.74 14.98
CA TYR A 408 -17.35 -4.42 14.70
C TYR A 408 -16.72 -3.34 15.57
N TYR A 409 -16.88 -2.10 15.16
CA TYR A 409 -16.54 -0.93 15.97
C TYR A 409 -17.75 -0.44 16.74
N THR A 410 -17.57 -0.20 18.02
CA THR A 410 -18.59 0.49 18.84
C THR A 410 -18.64 1.96 18.43
N GLN A 411 -19.76 2.63 18.70
CA GLN A 411 -19.87 4.08 18.45
C GLN A 411 -18.79 4.87 19.19
N LYS A 412 -18.34 4.38 20.35
CA LYS A 412 -17.25 5.00 21.09
C LYS A 412 -15.93 4.90 20.32
N GLU A 413 -15.62 3.73 19.80
CA GLU A 413 -14.41 3.52 18.97
C GLU A 413 -14.45 4.33 17.69
N MET A 414 -15.59 4.40 17.00
CA MET A 414 -15.75 5.24 15.81
C MET A 414 -15.51 6.73 16.14
N ARG A 415 -16.10 7.25 17.23
CA ARG A 415 -15.84 8.63 17.68
C ARG A 415 -14.39 8.85 18.10
N GLU A 416 -13.71 7.85 18.63
CA GLU A 416 -12.29 7.92 18.97
C GLU A 416 -11.44 8.05 17.70
N VAL A 417 -11.71 7.27 16.66
CA VAL A 417 -11.03 7.37 15.36
C VAL A 417 -11.28 8.73 14.72
N VAL A 418 -12.52 9.22 14.73
CA VAL A 418 -12.86 10.55 14.20
C VAL A 418 -12.07 11.65 14.90
N ARG A 419 -12.01 11.63 16.23
CA ARG A 419 -11.23 12.60 17.00
C ARG A 419 -9.74 12.49 16.71
N TYR A 420 -9.20 11.26 16.63
CA TYR A 420 -7.80 10.99 16.33
C TYR A 420 -7.39 11.52 14.95
N ALA A 421 -8.25 11.33 13.96
CA ALA A 421 -8.06 11.85 12.62
C ALA A 421 -8.13 13.40 12.60
N ALA A 422 -9.12 13.99 13.28
CA ALA A 422 -9.27 15.45 13.36
C ALA A 422 -8.07 16.15 14.02
N GLU A 423 -7.43 15.51 15.01
CA GLU A 423 -6.18 16.02 15.62
C GLU A 423 -5.00 16.04 14.61
N ARG A 424 -5.16 15.40 13.44
CA ARG A 424 -4.21 15.31 12.32
C ARG A 424 -4.70 15.98 11.05
N HIS A 425 -5.73 16.83 11.14
CA HIS A 425 -6.34 17.51 10.00
C HIS A 425 -6.84 16.55 8.91
N ILE A 426 -7.35 15.39 9.34
CA ILE A 426 -7.92 14.35 8.49
C ILE A 426 -9.40 14.20 8.81
N ASP A 427 -10.24 14.36 7.79
CA ASP A 427 -11.66 14.06 7.86
C ASP A 427 -11.91 12.56 7.68
N VAL A 428 -12.97 12.05 8.32
CA VAL A 428 -13.38 10.67 8.15
C VAL A 428 -14.67 10.59 7.35
N LEU A 429 -14.59 10.05 6.13
CA LEU A 429 -15.71 9.77 5.25
C LEU A 429 -16.22 8.35 5.53
N PRO A 430 -17.38 8.18 6.21
CA PRO A 430 -17.96 6.85 6.39
C PRO A 430 -18.62 6.36 5.11
N GLU A 431 -18.49 5.07 4.83
CA GLU A 431 -19.25 4.39 3.78
C GLU A 431 -20.10 3.28 4.37
N VAL A 432 -21.37 3.27 3.95
CA VAL A 432 -22.28 2.13 4.04
C VAL A 432 -22.75 1.84 2.64
N ASP A 433 -22.27 0.76 2.06
CA ASP A 433 -22.62 0.41 0.70
C ASP A 433 -24.05 -0.09 0.58
N MET A 434 -24.79 0.46 -0.38
CA MET A 434 -26.20 0.15 -0.64
C MET A 434 -26.63 0.62 -2.04
N PRO A 435 -27.58 -0.02 -2.68
CA PRO A 435 -28.39 -1.15 -2.22
C PRO A 435 -27.82 -2.54 -2.55
N GLY A 436 -26.72 -2.62 -3.31
CA GLY A 436 -25.86 -3.78 -3.43
C GLY A 436 -24.94 -3.93 -2.22
N HIS A 437 -24.09 -4.97 -2.18
CA HIS A 437 -23.13 -5.21 -1.11
C HIS A 437 -23.70 -5.11 0.32
N PHE A 438 -24.96 -5.52 0.48
CA PHE A 438 -25.75 -5.33 1.69
C PHE A 438 -26.21 -6.65 2.35
N VAL A 439 -25.61 -7.78 1.95
CA VAL A 439 -26.01 -9.13 2.43
C VAL A 439 -25.90 -9.27 3.93
N ALA A 440 -24.82 -8.74 4.54
CA ALA A 440 -24.64 -8.83 5.99
C ALA A 440 -25.79 -8.16 6.78
N ALA A 441 -26.32 -7.05 6.27
CA ALA A 441 -27.49 -6.40 6.87
C ALA A 441 -28.78 -7.20 6.65
N MET A 442 -28.97 -7.76 5.46
CA MET A 442 -30.13 -8.59 5.15
C MET A 442 -30.10 -9.96 5.83
N HIS A 443 -28.91 -10.46 6.16
CA HIS A 443 -28.80 -11.63 7.03
C HIS A 443 -29.35 -11.35 8.43
N ALA A 444 -29.04 -10.17 8.96
CA ALA A 444 -29.50 -9.74 10.27
C ALA A 444 -31.00 -9.33 10.30
N TYR A 445 -31.51 -8.78 9.20
CA TYR A 445 -32.85 -8.24 9.03
C TYR A 445 -33.41 -8.66 7.67
N PRO A 446 -33.77 -9.94 7.48
CA PRO A 446 -34.19 -10.50 6.18
C PRO A 446 -35.48 -9.90 5.63
N GLU A 447 -36.34 -9.30 6.48
CA GLU A 447 -37.56 -8.61 6.09
C GLU A 447 -37.34 -7.44 5.12
N TYR A 448 -36.12 -6.92 5.04
CA TYR A 448 -35.75 -5.83 4.12
C TYR A 448 -35.17 -6.32 2.78
N SER A 449 -34.99 -7.63 2.63
CA SER A 449 -34.54 -8.24 1.37
C SER A 449 -35.71 -8.37 0.36
N CYS A 450 -35.39 -8.74 -0.87
CA CYS A 450 -36.36 -9.10 -1.86
C CYS A 450 -37.09 -10.45 -1.55
N HIS A 451 -36.51 -11.24 -0.65
CA HIS A 451 -37.03 -12.54 -0.19
C HIS A 451 -37.13 -12.60 1.33
N PRO A 452 -38.11 -11.91 1.96
CA PRO A 452 -38.15 -11.68 3.41
C PRO A 452 -38.27 -12.96 4.27
N ASN A 453 -38.62 -14.08 3.65
CA ASN A 453 -38.72 -15.41 4.31
C ASN A 453 -37.40 -16.21 4.24
N TYR A 454 -36.37 -15.67 3.65
CA TYR A 454 -35.08 -16.29 3.49
C TYR A 454 -33.97 -15.30 3.86
N ALA A 455 -33.24 -15.58 4.93
CA ALA A 455 -32.04 -14.83 5.29
C ALA A 455 -30.86 -15.34 4.44
N PRO A 456 -30.28 -14.52 3.56
CA PRO A 456 -29.06 -14.91 2.87
C PRO A 456 -27.95 -15.15 3.90
N GLU A 457 -27.09 -16.14 3.71
CA GLU A 457 -25.91 -16.28 4.57
C GLU A 457 -24.92 -15.13 4.30
N VAL A 458 -24.30 -14.63 5.38
CA VAL A 458 -23.20 -13.67 5.24
C VAL A 458 -22.13 -14.25 4.32
N TRP A 459 -21.73 -13.49 3.31
CA TRP A 459 -20.85 -13.95 2.24
C TRP A 459 -19.47 -14.35 2.77
N THR A 460 -18.89 -15.41 2.23
CA THR A 460 -17.57 -15.90 2.67
C THR A 460 -16.49 -15.81 1.58
N ASN A 461 -16.90 -15.50 0.35
CA ASN A 461 -16.01 -15.36 -0.80
C ASN A 461 -15.95 -13.90 -1.25
N GLY A 462 -14.97 -13.58 -2.10
CA GLY A 462 -15.02 -12.34 -2.88
C GLY A 462 -16.06 -12.43 -4.00
N GLY A 463 -16.35 -11.29 -4.62
CA GLY A 463 -17.28 -11.17 -5.73
C GLY A 463 -18.57 -10.43 -5.38
N ILE A 464 -19.57 -10.51 -6.28
CA ILE A 464 -20.82 -9.72 -6.23
C ILE A 464 -21.97 -10.65 -5.89
N SER A 465 -22.67 -10.37 -4.79
CA SER A 465 -23.90 -11.08 -4.44
C SER A 465 -25.07 -10.60 -5.31
N SER A 466 -25.96 -11.53 -5.66
CA SER A 466 -27.25 -11.18 -6.28
C SER A 466 -28.29 -10.69 -5.28
N ASP A 467 -28.08 -10.92 -3.99
CA ASP A 467 -28.97 -10.48 -2.93
C ASP A 467 -28.77 -9.00 -2.64
N VAL A 468 -29.82 -8.19 -2.90
CA VAL A 468 -29.79 -6.75 -2.79
C VAL A 468 -30.96 -6.24 -1.95
N LEU A 469 -30.81 -5.05 -1.35
CA LEU A 469 -31.87 -4.41 -0.59
C LEU A 469 -33.14 -4.24 -1.44
N ASN A 470 -34.33 -4.49 -0.84
CA ASN A 470 -35.61 -4.25 -1.52
C ASN A 470 -35.96 -2.76 -1.51
N VAL A 471 -35.46 -2.03 -2.48
CA VAL A 471 -35.65 -0.56 -2.61
C VAL A 471 -37.10 -0.13 -2.92
N ALA A 472 -37.97 -1.09 -3.20
CA ALA A 472 -39.41 -0.83 -3.36
C ALA A 472 -40.19 -0.99 -2.05
N ASN A 473 -39.60 -1.59 -1.02
CA ASN A 473 -40.14 -1.66 0.31
C ASN A 473 -39.87 -0.36 1.10
N PRO A 474 -40.92 0.43 1.47
CA PRO A 474 -40.69 1.68 2.22
C PRO A 474 -39.99 1.49 3.58
N GLU A 475 -40.21 0.35 4.23
CA GLU A 475 -39.59 0.03 5.52
C GLU A 475 -38.09 -0.25 5.33
N ALA A 476 -37.68 -0.91 4.24
CA ALA A 476 -36.29 -1.14 3.89
C ALA A 476 -35.56 0.19 3.58
N VAL A 477 -36.21 1.11 2.87
CA VAL A 477 -35.67 2.45 2.62
C VAL A 477 -35.54 3.25 3.93
N GLN A 478 -36.55 3.11 4.83
CA GLN A 478 -36.50 3.77 6.15
C GLN A 478 -35.40 3.16 7.04
N PHE A 479 -35.18 1.84 6.98
CA PHE A 479 -34.06 1.17 7.64
C PHE A 479 -32.69 1.78 7.21
N ALA A 480 -32.47 1.93 5.93
CA ALA A 480 -31.27 2.58 5.40
C ALA A 480 -31.12 4.03 5.90
N LYS A 481 -32.21 4.80 5.86
CA LYS A 481 -32.23 6.19 6.37
C LYS A 481 -31.92 6.27 7.88
N ASN A 482 -32.42 5.36 8.68
CA ASN A 482 -32.16 5.33 10.12
C ASN A 482 -30.69 5.03 10.42
N ILE A 483 -30.07 4.09 9.70
CA ILE A 483 -28.63 3.78 9.79
C ILE A 483 -27.82 5.02 9.48
N ILE A 484 -28.10 5.68 8.36
CA ILE A 484 -27.39 6.91 7.95
C ILE A 484 -27.55 8.00 9.02
N THR A 485 -28.75 8.18 9.57
CA THR A 485 -29.01 9.18 10.62
C THR A 485 -28.13 8.96 11.83
N GLU A 486 -28.03 7.70 12.31
CA GLU A 486 -27.26 7.38 13.50
C GLU A 486 -25.73 7.53 13.25
N LEU A 487 -25.27 7.17 12.06
CA LEU A 487 -23.87 7.37 11.69
C LEU A 487 -23.50 8.84 11.47
N CYS A 488 -24.38 9.64 10.89
CA CYS A 488 -24.17 11.08 10.72
C CYS A 488 -23.95 11.84 12.03
N ASP A 489 -24.49 11.32 13.16
CA ASP A 489 -24.20 11.87 14.50
C ASP A 489 -22.78 11.55 15.00
N ILE A 490 -22.15 10.53 14.43
CA ILE A 490 -20.78 10.11 14.78
C ILE A 490 -19.74 10.81 13.91
N PHE A 491 -20.02 10.93 12.61
CA PHE A 491 -19.09 11.43 11.60
C PHE A 491 -19.41 12.90 11.24
N PRO A 492 -18.63 13.89 11.69
CA PRO A 492 -18.90 15.31 11.45
C PRO A 492 -18.63 15.75 10.01
N TYR A 493 -17.77 15.02 9.25
CA TYR A 493 -17.44 15.37 7.87
C TYR A 493 -18.71 15.63 7.05
N PRO A 494 -18.77 16.73 6.26
CA PRO A 494 -20.01 17.12 5.56
C PRO A 494 -20.43 16.19 4.42
N TYR A 495 -19.76 15.05 4.27
CA TYR A 495 -20.06 14.06 3.24
C TYR A 495 -20.30 12.69 3.85
N PHE A 496 -21.09 11.87 3.11
CA PHE A 496 -21.37 10.47 3.42
C PHE A 496 -21.33 9.65 2.13
N HIS A 497 -20.62 8.54 2.12
CA HIS A 497 -20.54 7.63 0.98
C HIS A 497 -21.58 6.53 1.09
N ILE A 498 -22.38 6.32 0.05
CA ILE A 498 -23.49 5.35 0.03
C ILE A 498 -23.20 4.11 -0.81
N GLY A 499 -21.98 3.97 -1.35
CA GLY A 499 -21.64 2.89 -2.29
C GLY A 499 -22.31 3.09 -3.64
N GLY A 500 -23.15 2.13 -4.02
CA GLY A 500 -23.96 2.18 -5.23
C GLY A 500 -23.33 1.51 -6.43
N ASP A 501 -22.23 0.79 -6.23
CA ASP A 501 -21.57 -0.04 -7.24
C ASP A 501 -22.18 -1.44 -7.31
N GLU A 502 -21.83 -2.16 -8.37
CA GLU A 502 -22.02 -3.60 -8.60
C GLU A 502 -23.37 -4.17 -8.13
N CYS A 503 -24.46 -3.40 -8.24
CA CYS A 503 -25.78 -3.78 -7.76
C CYS A 503 -26.56 -4.56 -8.83
N PRO A 504 -26.72 -5.90 -8.73
CA PRO A 504 -27.52 -6.67 -9.69
C PRO A 504 -29.00 -6.35 -9.58
N THR A 505 -29.72 -6.35 -10.71
CA THR A 505 -31.18 -6.08 -10.74
C THR A 505 -32.06 -7.33 -10.72
N THR A 506 -31.47 -8.52 -10.79
CA THR A 506 -32.19 -9.80 -10.96
C THR A 506 -33.19 -10.10 -9.85
N GLN A 507 -32.89 -9.72 -8.62
CA GLN A 507 -33.79 -9.87 -7.48
C GLN A 507 -35.01 -8.93 -7.59
N TRP A 508 -34.79 -7.70 -8.07
CA TRP A 508 -35.88 -6.75 -8.30
C TRP A 508 -36.77 -7.18 -9.45
N GLU A 509 -36.24 -7.81 -10.48
CA GLU A 509 -36.99 -8.32 -11.63
C GLU A 509 -38.03 -9.39 -11.23
N SER A 510 -37.73 -10.18 -10.22
CA SER A 510 -38.60 -11.23 -9.70
C SER A 510 -39.50 -10.78 -8.56
N ASN A 511 -39.26 -9.59 -7.97
CA ASN A 511 -40.02 -9.09 -6.81
C ASN A 511 -41.23 -8.24 -7.23
N ALA A 512 -42.45 -8.61 -6.75
CA ALA A 512 -43.66 -7.94 -7.13
C ALA A 512 -43.75 -6.45 -6.73
N LEU A 513 -43.17 -6.07 -5.58
CA LEU A 513 -43.15 -4.67 -5.15
C LEU A 513 -42.23 -3.83 -6.07
N CYS A 514 -41.07 -4.40 -6.45
CA CYS A 514 -40.13 -3.74 -7.37
C CYS A 514 -40.74 -3.57 -8.77
N GLN A 515 -41.44 -4.59 -9.28
CA GLN A 515 -42.18 -4.51 -10.55
C GLN A 515 -43.23 -3.41 -10.52
N GLU A 516 -44.01 -3.32 -9.45
CA GLU A 516 -45.07 -2.31 -9.28
C GLU A 516 -44.44 -0.91 -9.14
N LYS A 517 -43.39 -0.72 -8.32
CA LYS A 517 -42.69 0.57 -8.20
C LYS A 517 -42.13 1.03 -9.55
N LEU A 518 -41.50 0.10 -10.33
CA LEU A 518 -40.99 0.40 -11.67
C LEU A 518 -42.10 0.89 -12.61
N ARG A 519 -43.28 0.22 -12.57
CA ARG A 519 -44.43 0.62 -13.35
C ARG A 519 -44.95 2.01 -12.95
N GLN A 520 -45.01 2.29 -11.64
CA GLN A 520 -45.38 3.62 -11.12
C GLN A 520 -44.46 4.73 -11.57
N LEU A 521 -43.16 4.45 -11.66
CA LEU A 521 -42.15 5.39 -12.16
C LEU A 521 -42.23 5.56 -13.68
N GLY A 522 -43.01 4.77 -14.40
CA GLY A 522 -43.10 4.81 -15.87
C GLY A 522 -41.79 4.47 -16.57
N LYS A 523 -40.95 3.70 -15.92
CA LYS A 523 -39.61 3.30 -16.42
C LYS A 523 -39.62 1.83 -16.87
N SER A 524 -38.66 1.46 -17.74
CA SER A 524 -38.50 0.09 -18.25
C SER A 524 -37.27 -0.63 -17.72
N SER A 525 -36.28 0.09 -17.24
CA SER A 525 -35.05 -0.49 -16.68
C SER A 525 -35.12 -0.52 -15.16
N TYR A 526 -34.84 -1.65 -14.54
CA TYR A 526 -34.76 -1.81 -13.08
C TYR A 526 -33.64 -0.97 -12.46
N ARG A 527 -32.67 -0.54 -13.25
CA ARG A 527 -31.67 0.44 -12.79
C ARG A 527 -32.28 1.77 -12.33
N ALA A 528 -33.46 2.12 -12.85
CA ALA A 528 -34.19 3.29 -12.40
C ALA A 528 -34.64 3.19 -10.93
N LEU A 529 -34.82 1.98 -10.40
CA LEU A 529 -35.13 1.78 -8.97
C LEU A 529 -33.93 2.14 -8.09
N GLN A 530 -32.73 1.80 -8.54
CA GLN A 530 -31.50 2.20 -7.83
C GLN A 530 -31.35 3.73 -7.85
N THR A 531 -31.55 4.38 -8.99
CA THR A 531 -31.46 5.85 -9.06
C THR A 531 -32.49 6.52 -8.18
N GLU A 532 -33.73 5.98 -8.13
CA GLU A 532 -34.79 6.49 -7.23
C GLU A 532 -34.42 6.30 -5.75
N PHE A 533 -33.83 5.16 -5.39
CA PHE A 533 -33.31 4.94 -4.04
C PHE A 533 -32.20 5.95 -3.69
N ILE A 534 -31.21 6.12 -4.58
CA ILE A 534 -30.13 7.11 -4.44
C ILE A 534 -30.72 8.51 -4.25
N ARG A 535 -31.76 8.89 -5.02
CA ARG A 535 -32.45 10.17 -4.89
C ARG A 535 -33.05 10.35 -3.48
N GLU A 536 -33.73 9.31 -2.98
CA GLU A 536 -34.34 9.33 -1.64
C GLU A 536 -33.28 9.43 -0.53
N ILE A 537 -32.18 8.71 -0.65
CA ILE A 537 -31.07 8.76 0.31
C ILE A 537 -30.37 10.12 0.26
N ASN A 538 -30.12 10.66 -0.95
CA ASN A 538 -29.53 11.99 -1.11
C ASN A 538 -30.40 13.10 -0.49
N ALA A 539 -31.71 13.03 -0.70
CA ALA A 539 -32.64 13.97 -0.06
C ALA A 539 -32.60 13.85 1.47
N HIS A 540 -32.50 12.63 2.00
CA HIS A 540 -32.37 12.40 3.44
C HIS A 540 -31.05 12.96 3.99
N LEU A 541 -29.92 12.69 3.33
CA LEU A 541 -28.61 13.27 3.68
C LEU A 541 -28.66 14.81 3.72
N GLY A 542 -29.36 15.42 2.75
CA GLY A 542 -29.58 16.86 2.73
C GLY A 542 -30.31 17.38 3.98
N THR A 543 -31.28 16.62 4.54
CA THR A 543 -31.95 16.99 5.81
C THR A 543 -31.02 16.93 7.03
N LEU A 544 -29.95 16.16 6.92
CA LEU A 544 -28.91 16.01 7.95
C LEU A 544 -27.71 16.98 7.72
N GLY A 545 -27.81 17.86 6.71
CA GLY A 545 -26.74 18.79 6.33
C GLY A 545 -25.54 18.12 5.65
N LYS A 546 -25.73 16.87 5.13
CA LYS A 546 -24.69 16.10 4.46
C LYS A 546 -24.86 16.11 2.94
N LYS A 547 -23.74 15.88 2.24
CA LYS A 547 -23.64 15.70 0.79
C LYS A 547 -23.26 14.25 0.50
N MET A 548 -23.65 13.75 -0.65
CA MET A 548 -23.47 12.36 -1.04
C MET A 548 -22.18 12.15 -1.83
N PHE A 549 -21.45 11.09 -1.51
CA PHE A 549 -20.51 10.39 -2.38
C PHE A 549 -21.11 9.07 -2.85
N CYS A 550 -20.77 8.65 -4.06
CA CYS A 550 -21.11 7.32 -4.58
C CYS A 550 -20.09 6.87 -5.66
N TRP A 551 -20.06 5.57 -5.93
CA TRP A 551 -19.26 5.00 -7.02
C TRP A 551 -19.83 5.37 -8.40
N ASN A 552 -18.97 5.28 -9.42
CA ASN A 552 -19.29 5.76 -10.77
C ASN A 552 -20.42 4.97 -11.48
N GLU A 553 -20.74 3.77 -11.05
CA GLU A 553 -21.87 2.99 -11.60
C GLU A 553 -23.19 3.75 -11.51
N SER A 554 -23.37 4.57 -10.50
CA SER A 554 -24.52 5.45 -10.34
C SER A 554 -24.78 6.36 -11.55
N ILE A 555 -23.74 6.61 -12.37
CA ILE A 555 -23.85 7.41 -13.61
C ILE A 555 -23.41 6.63 -14.87
N THR A 556 -22.64 5.55 -14.76
CA THR A 556 -22.08 4.84 -15.90
C THR A 556 -22.92 3.65 -16.34
N GLU A 557 -23.69 3.06 -15.44
CA GLU A 557 -24.57 1.93 -15.71
C GLU A 557 -25.70 2.29 -16.67
N GLY A 558 -26.00 1.36 -17.57
CA GLY A 558 -27.08 1.53 -18.55
C GLY A 558 -28.46 1.60 -17.86
N GLY A 559 -29.18 2.69 -18.11
CA GLY A 559 -30.51 2.93 -17.53
C GLY A 559 -30.51 3.77 -16.25
N ALA A 560 -29.37 4.28 -15.80
CA ALA A 560 -29.29 5.31 -14.76
C ALA A 560 -29.99 6.60 -15.21
N ASP A 561 -30.68 7.27 -14.27
CA ASP A 561 -31.31 8.55 -14.55
C ASP A 561 -30.31 9.70 -14.30
N LEU A 562 -29.66 10.11 -15.38
CA LEU A 562 -28.58 11.11 -15.32
C LEU A 562 -29.07 12.50 -14.89
N ASP A 563 -30.33 12.84 -15.16
CA ASP A 563 -30.87 14.14 -14.74
C ASP A 563 -31.05 14.18 -13.21
N LEU A 564 -31.50 13.09 -12.61
CA LEU A 564 -31.56 12.95 -11.15
C LEU A 564 -30.14 13.02 -10.55
N MET A 565 -29.19 12.31 -11.12
CA MET A 565 -27.81 12.34 -10.63
C MET A 565 -27.18 13.74 -10.75
N LYS A 566 -27.39 14.43 -11.86
CA LYS A 566 -26.96 15.83 -12.01
C LYS A 566 -27.55 16.74 -10.94
N GLN A 567 -28.85 16.57 -10.63
CA GLN A 567 -29.55 17.38 -9.62
C GLN A 567 -29.10 17.04 -8.19
N SER A 568 -28.57 15.85 -7.95
CA SER A 568 -28.12 15.42 -6.63
C SER A 568 -26.92 16.22 -6.13
N GLY A 569 -26.08 16.75 -7.04
CA GLY A 569 -24.82 17.40 -6.70
C GLY A 569 -23.80 16.45 -6.05
N ALA A 570 -23.96 15.14 -6.23
CA ALA A 570 -23.09 14.14 -5.67
C ALA A 570 -21.64 14.27 -6.19
N THR A 571 -20.68 13.85 -5.38
CA THR A 571 -19.32 13.61 -5.82
C THR A 571 -19.15 12.16 -6.21
N ILE A 572 -18.57 11.91 -7.37
CA ILE A 572 -18.46 10.57 -7.97
C ILE A 572 -17.04 10.03 -7.77
N MET A 573 -16.93 8.89 -7.10
CA MET A 573 -15.68 8.14 -7.04
C MET A 573 -15.57 7.22 -8.25
N CYS A 574 -14.54 7.47 -9.07
CA CYS A 574 -14.39 6.83 -10.39
C CYS A 574 -13.30 5.76 -10.32
N TRP A 575 -13.71 4.49 -10.46
CA TRP A 575 -12.78 3.34 -10.39
C TRP A 575 -12.70 2.53 -11.68
N ASN A 576 -13.82 2.13 -12.27
CA ASN A 576 -13.85 1.28 -13.47
C ASN A 576 -15.13 1.50 -14.30
N PRO A 577 -15.02 1.92 -15.58
CA PRO A 577 -13.82 2.51 -16.19
C PRO A 577 -13.58 3.94 -15.70
N CYS A 578 -12.46 4.16 -14.98
CA CYS A 578 -12.19 5.38 -14.21
C CYS A 578 -12.25 6.64 -15.07
N GLN A 579 -11.44 6.74 -16.13
CA GLN A 579 -11.31 7.96 -16.91
C GLN A 579 -12.60 8.32 -17.68
N SER A 580 -13.35 7.34 -18.19
CA SER A 580 -14.64 7.61 -18.82
C SER A 580 -15.73 7.97 -17.82
N GLY A 581 -15.69 7.38 -16.62
CA GLY A 581 -16.55 7.77 -15.50
C GLY A 581 -16.32 9.21 -15.07
N ALA A 582 -15.06 9.61 -14.88
CA ALA A 582 -14.67 10.97 -14.51
C ALA A 582 -15.05 11.99 -15.60
N ALA A 583 -14.81 11.65 -16.87
CA ALA A 583 -15.24 12.51 -17.99
C ALA A 583 -16.77 12.66 -18.03
N LYS A 584 -17.52 11.59 -17.75
CA LYS A 584 -18.98 11.64 -17.67
C LYS A 584 -19.45 12.47 -16.49
N ALA A 585 -18.87 12.31 -15.29
CA ALA A 585 -19.15 13.15 -14.13
C ALA A 585 -18.94 14.63 -14.45
N ALA A 586 -17.77 14.98 -14.99
CA ALA A 586 -17.45 16.35 -15.40
C ALA A 586 -18.46 16.92 -16.43
N SER A 587 -18.89 16.11 -17.41
CA SER A 587 -19.90 16.53 -18.39
C SER A 587 -21.28 16.79 -17.78
N LEU A 588 -21.58 16.16 -16.63
CA LEU A 588 -22.79 16.40 -15.84
C LEU A 588 -22.63 17.58 -14.85
N GLY A 589 -21.45 18.16 -14.74
CA GLY A 589 -21.13 19.18 -13.74
C GLY A 589 -20.95 18.63 -12.31
N LEU A 590 -20.64 17.34 -12.19
CA LEU A 590 -20.37 16.65 -10.93
C LEU A 590 -18.87 16.50 -10.71
N ASN A 591 -18.47 16.61 -9.44
CA ASN A 591 -17.08 16.38 -9.03
C ASN A 591 -16.71 14.89 -9.18
N ALA A 592 -15.45 14.64 -9.54
CA ALA A 592 -14.86 13.31 -9.67
C ALA A 592 -13.63 13.16 -8.78
N ILE A 593 -13.57 12.03 -8.07
CA ILE A 593 -12.37 11.55 -7.39
C ILE A 593 -11.82 10.36 -8.18
N ILE A 594 -10.54 10.36 -8.44
CA ILE A 594 -9.85 9.33 -9.23
C ILE A 594 -9.38 8.21 -8.31
N THR A 595 -9.93 7.02 -8.53
CA THR A 595 -9.62 5.80 -7.79
C THR A 595 -9.32 4.64 -8.75
N GLU A 596 -8.46 4.88 -9.75
CA GLU A 596 -8.19 3.99 -10.87
C GLU A 596 -7.94 2.53 -10.46
N TRP A 597 -8.73 1.60 -11.02
CA TRP A 597 -8.54 0.17 -10.86
C TRP A 597 -7.66 -0.47 -11.93
N GLY A 598 -7.57 0.13 -13.11
CA GLY A 598 -6.83 -0.38 -14.29
C GLY A 598 -5.31 -0.24 -14.17
N SER A 599 -4.66 0.00 -15.30
CA SER A 599 -3.20 0.17 -15.37
C SER A 599 -2.71 1.43 -14.64
N GLY A 600 -1.70 1.32 -13.84
CA GLY A 600 -1.18 2.40 -12.98
C GLY A 600 -2.03 2.63 -11.73
N CYS A 601 -2.61 1.61 -11.27
CA CYS A 601 -3.66 1.44 -10.30
C CYS A 601 -3.47 2.22 -8.99
N TYR A 602 -4.54 2.87 -8.56
CA TYR A 602 -4.67 3.43 -7.21
C TYR A 602 -5.35 2.44 -6.24
N TYR A 603 -5.73 1.24 -6.72
CA TYR A 603 -6.07 0.11 -5.87
C TYR A 603 -4.78 -0.56 -5.39
N ILE A 604 -4.25 -0.03 -4.27
CA ILE A 604 -2.95 -0.42 -3.73
C ILE A 604 -2.96 -1.76 -2.97
N ASN A 605 -4.09 -2.47 -2.96
CA ASN A 605 -4.24 -3.83 -2.48
C ASN A 605 -3.90 -4.91 -3.53
N ARG A 606 -3.54 -4.54 -4.77
CA ARG A 606 -3.10 -5.49 -5.80
C ARG A 606 -1.66 -5.91 -5.58
N LYS A 607 -1.25 -7.03 -6.17
CA LYS A 607 0.16 -7.44 -6.17
C LYS A 607 1.05 -6.31 -6.72
N GLN A 608 2.21 -6.14 -6.13
CA GLN A 608 3.22 -5.23 -6.65
C GLN A 608 4.07 -5.89 -7.73
N SER A 609 4.31 -7.21 -7.62
CA SER A 609 5.02 -8.00 -8.62
C SER A 609 4.63 -9.47 -8.56
N ASN A 610 4.58 -10.12 -9.72
CA ASN A 610 4.47 -11.58 -9.82
C ASN A 610 5.83 -12.27 -9.62
N ASP A 611 6.93 -11.56 -9.79
CA ASP A 611 8.28 -12.13 -9.81
C ASP A 611 8.81 -12.45 -8.40
N TYR A 612 8.19 -11.88 -7.35
CA TYR A 612 8.64 -12.03 -5.95
C TYR A 612 7.74 -12.96 -5.13
N GLY A 613 6.90 -13.73 -5.79
CA GLY A 613 6.09 -14.76 -5.12
C GLY A 613 5.00 -14.21 -4.20
N GLU A 614 4.57 -12.97 -4.41
CA GLU A 614 3.48 -12.38 -3.67
C GLU A 614 2.21 -13.25 -3.78
N PRO A 615 1.49 -13.47 -2.67
CA PRO A 615 0.27 -14.28 -2.65
C PRO A 615 -0.88 -13.60 -3.39
N THR A 616 -2.01 -14.29 -3.48
CA THR A 616 -3.22 -13.73 -4.08
C THR A 616 -3.64 -12.45 -3.36
N ALA A 617 -3.80 -11.38 -4.13
CA ALA A 617 -4.36 -10.11 -3.72
C ALA A 617 -5.60 -9.81 -4.57
N ALA A 618 -6.34 -8.75 -4.27
CA ALA A 618 -7.54 -8.42 -5.03
C ALA A 618 -7.21 -8.16 -6.51
N GLY A 619 -7.99 -8.78 -7.37
CA GLY A 619 -7.91 -8.64 -8.82
C GLY A 619 -6.75 -9.40 -9.47
N SER A 620 -6.88 -9.63 -10.78
CA SER A 620 -5.83 -10.22 -11.60
C SER A 620 -4.88 -9.12 -12.08
N GLY A 621 -3.61 -9.25 -11.81
CA GLY A 621 -2.58 -8.33 -12.29
C GLY A 621 -1.67 -7.86 -11.18
N ASN A 622 -0.57 -7.27 -11.59
CA ASN A 622 0.40 -6.63 -10.73
C ASN A 622 0.66 -5.20 -11.20
N ASP A 623 0.80 -4.29 -10.28
CA ASP A 623 1.11 -2.90 -10.56
C ASP A 623 2.39 -2.50 -9.84
N ALA A 624 3.44 -2.36 -10.61
CA ALA A 624 4.72 -1.88 -10.10
C ALA A 624 4.56 -0.46 -9.49
N VAL A 625 5.34 -0.17 -8.48
CA VAL A 625 5.37 1.16 -7.81
C VAL A 625 5.54 2.29 -8.83
N SER A 626 6.41 2.10 -9.83
CA SER A 626 6.63 3.08 -10.91
C SER A 626 5.39 3.31 -11.78
N ALA A 627 4.54 2.30 -11.99
CA ALA A 627 3.31 2.44 -12.75
C ALA A 627 2.30 3.30 -11.99
N THR A 628 2.12 3.05 -10.68
CA THR A 628 1.28 3.88 -9.80
C THR A 628 1.78 5.33 -9.76
N TYR A 629 3.09 5.53 -9.62
CA TYR A 629 3.67 6.87 -9.60
C TYR A 629 3.43 7.65 -10.89
N ASN A 630 3.61 7.00 -12.04
CA ASN A 630 3.53 7.65 -13.35
C ASN A 630 2.09 7.79 -13.88
N TYR A 631 1.10 7.26 -13.18
CA TYR A 631 -0.29 7.45 -13.57
C TYR A 631 -0.69 8.94 -13.54
N MET A 632 -1.44 9.34 -14.55
CA MET A 632 -1.91 10.72 -14.70
C MET A 632 -3.40 10.79 -14.35
N PRO A 633 -3.76 11.27 -13.15
CA PRO A 633 -5.15 11.30 -12.71
C PRO A 633 -6.03 12.22 -13.57
N VAL A 634 -5.46 13.29 -14.13
CA VAL A 634 -6.13 14.15 -15.11
C VAL A 634 -5.45 13.94 -16.45
N PRO A 635 -6.12 13.32 -17.46
CA PRO A 635 -5.53 13.14 -18.79
C PRO A 635 -5.21 14.45 -19.48
N ILE A 636 -4.13 14.48 -20.25
CA ILE A 636 -3.63 15.68 -20.95
C ILE A 636 -4.64 16.29 -21.93
N ASN A 637 -5.59 15.51 -22.42
CA ASN A 637 -6.61 15.93 -23.37
C ASN A 637 -7.92 16.43 -22.73
N VAL A 638 -8.00 16.47 -21.39
CA VAL A 638 -9.14 17.04 -20.68
C VAL A 638 -9.11 18.54 -20.82
N SER A 639 -10.23 19.16 -21.24
CA SER A 639 -10.33 20.62 -21.34
C SER A 639 -10.24 21.28 -19.97
N ALA A 640 -9.73 22.51 -19.90
CA ALA A 640 -9.65 23.27 -18.66
C ALA A 640 -11.02 23.44 -17.98
N GLU A 641 -12.10 23.52 -18.78
CA GLU A 641 -13.47 23.58 -18.28
C GLU A 641 -13.88 22.34 -17.53
N ASN A 642 -13.49 21.16 -18.00
CA ASN A 642 -13.81 19.90 -17.36
C ASN A 642 -12.81 19.52 -16.26
N ALA A 643 -11.54 19.93 -16.38
CA ALA A 643 -10.49 19.62 -15.42
C ALA A 643 -10.81 20.09 -13.98
N LYS A 644 -11.57 21.18 -13.84
CA LYS A 644 -12.01 21.71 -12.52
C LYS A 644 -12.88 20.75 -11.70
N TYR A 645 -13.49 19.76 -12.36
CA TYR A 645 -14.30 18.74 -11.71
C TYR A 645 -13.49 17.54 -11.21
N TYR A 646 -12.23 17.41 -11.63
CA TYR A 646 -11.30 16.40 -11.09
C TYR A 646 -10.71 16.97 -9.80
N ILE A 647 -11.38 16.74 -8.67
CA ILE A 647 -11.06 17.42 -7.41
C ILE A 647 -10.15 16.62 -6.49
N GLY A 648 -9.80 15.38 -6.86
CA GLY A 648 -8.96 14.57 -5.99
C GLY A 648 -8.56 13.21 -6.51
N VAL A 649 -7.73 12.57 -5.70
CA VAL A 649 -7.24 11.19 -5.87
C VAL A 649 -7.42 10.42 -4.58
N GLN A 650 -7.57 9.10 -4.69
CA GLN A 650 -7.66 8.21 -3.52
C GLN A 650 -6.87 6.94 -3.74
N ALA A 651 -6.04 6.58 -2.77
CA ALA A 651 -5.51 5.24 -2.61
C ALA A 651 -6.61 4.34 -2.02
N THR A 652 -6.96 3.28 -2.73
CA THR A 652 -8.06 2.38 -2.35
C THR A 652 -7.51 1.02 -1.94
N PHE A 653 -7.95 0.49 -0.80
CA PHE A 653 -7.47 -0.77 -0.26
C PHE A 653 -8.63 -1.71 0.11
N TRP A 654 -8.91 -2.65 -0.78
CA TRP A 654 -9.86 -3.72 -0.56
C TRP A 654 -9.21 -4.93 0.11
N THR A 655 -9.94 -5.65 0.96
CA THR A 655 -9.35 -6.63 1.87
C THR A 655 -9.86 -8.06 1.71
N GLU A 656 -10.44 -8.44 0.57
CA GLU A 656 -10.97 -9.79 0.32
C GLU A 656 -9.94 -10.88 0.63
N HIS A 657 -8.68 -10.59 0.34
CA HIS A 657 -7.56 -11.51 0.50
C HIS A 657 -6.49 -11.01 1.47
N VAL A 658 -6.80 -9.98 2.27
CA VAL A 658 -5.83 -9.35 3.18
C VAL A 658 -6.39 -9.34 4.59
N SER A 659 -5.95 -10.29 5.42
CA SER A 659 -6.42 -10.46 6.80
C SER A 659 -5.38 -10.11 7.87
N SER A 660 -4.16 -9.69 7.49
CA SER A 660 -3.11 -9.31 8.44
C SER A 660 -2.61 -7.89 8.23
N ASN A 661 -2.15 -7.26 9.31
CA ASN A 661 -1.59 -5.91 9.30
C ASN A 661 -0.33 -5.85 8.43
N GLU A 662 0.52 -6.86 8.53
CA GLU A 662 1.78 -6.94 7.78
C GLU A 662 1.51 -6.99 6.27
N TYR A 663 0.49 -7.73 5.84
CA TYR A 663 0.16 -7.81 4.42
C TYR A 663 -0.51 -6.54 3.90
N LEU A 664 -1.35 -5.90 4.73
CA LEU A 664 -1.91 -4.58 4.42
C LEU A 664 -0.78 -3.56 4.19
N GLU A 665 0.14 -3.45 5.13
CA GLU A 665 1.26 -2.50 5.07
C GLU A 665 2.17 -2.78 3.87
N TYR A 666 2.55 -4.05 3.64
CA TYR A 666 3.38 -4.45 2.50
C TYR A 666 2.76 -4.08 1.15
N LEU A 667 1.48 -4.39 0.95
CA LEU A 667 0.80 -4.06 -0.31
C LEU A 667 0.61 -2.55 -0.47
N ALA A 668 0.30 -1.84 0.61
CA ALA A 668 0.11 -0.40 0.57
C ALA A 668 1.41 0.35 0.27
N LEU A 669 2.51 -0.03 0.93
CA LEU A 669 3.77 0.70 0.88
C LEU A 669 4.74 0.13 -0.18
N PRO A 670 5.34 1.00 -1.00
CA PRO A 670 5.29 2.47 -0.99
C PRO A 670 4.27 3.09 -1.96
N ARG A 671 3.33 2.34 -2.56
CA ARG A 671 2.34 2.89 -3.51
C ARG A 671 1.43 3.95 -2.88
N PHE A 672 1.17 3.84 -1.59
CA PHE A 672 0.49 4.88 -0.81
C PHE A 672 1.16 6.26 -0.99
N MET A 673 2.51 6.29 -0.88
CA MET A 673 3.30 7.51 -1.08
C MET A 673 3.18 8.04 -2.52
N CYS A 674 3.06 7.15 -3.52
CA CYS A 674 2.86 7.53 -4.92
C CYS A 674 1.54 8.28 -5.11
N VAL A 675 0.47 7.81 -4.47
CA VAL A 675 -0.85 8.46 -4.54
C VAL A 675 -0.86 9.76 -3.75
N ALA A 676 -0.20 9.80 -2.59
CA ALA A 676 -0.04 11.03 -1.80
C ALA A 676 0.68 12.13 -2.62
N GLU A 677 1.77 11.78 -3.31
CA GLU A 677 2.48 12.70 -4.19
C GLU A 677 1.65 13.10 -5.42
N ALA A 678 0.86 12.20 -5.99
CA ALA A 678 -0.06 12.54 -7.07
C ALA A 678 -1.15 13.52 -6.63
N GLY A 679 -1.55 13.45 -5.35
CA GLY A 679 -2.54 14.35 -4.75
C GLY A 679 -2.00 15.72 -4.39
N TRP A 680 -0.73 15.80 -4.03
CA TRP A 680 -0.09 17.01 -3.51
C TRP A 680 0.75 17.74 -4.55
N THR A 681 1.70 17.05 -5.18
CA THR A 681 2.73 17.65 -6.04
C THR A 681 2.17 18.02 -7.41
N PRO A 682 2.47 19.20 -7.98
CA PRO A 682 2.12 19.55 -9.35
C PRO A 682 2.64 18.52 -10.35
N GLN A 683 1.84 18.17 -11.37
CA GLN A 683 2.14 17.09 -12.33
C GLN A 683 3.49 17.27 -13.01
N GLU A 684 3.84 18.51 -13.36
CA GLU A 684 5.08 18.87 -14.05
C GLU A 684 6.33 18.80 -13.17
N LYS A 685 6.14 18.70 -11.85
CA LYS A 685 7.22 18.56 -10.87
C LYS A 685 7.50 17.10 -10.49
N LYS A 686 6.63 16.17 -10.90
CA LYS A 686 6.81 14.76 -10.60
C LYS A 686 7.99 14.20 -11.41
N ASP A 687 8.94 13.62 -10.71
CA ASP A 687 10.09 12.91 -11.28
C ASP A 687 10.31 11.58 -10.54
N TRP A 688 10.23 10.47 -11.26
CA TRP A 688 10.32 9.13 -10.68
C TRP A 688 11.65 8.88 -9.96
N ARG A 689 12.75 9.35 -10.50
CA ARG A 689 14.09 9.11 -9.92
C ARG A 689 14.29 9.91 -8.65
N SER A 690 13.88 11.18 -8.67
CA SER A 690 13.82 12.00 -7.46
C SER A 690 12.96 11.35 -6.41
N PHE A 691 11.79 10.82 -6.79
CA PHE A 691 10.89 10.14 -5.88
C PHE A 691 11.53 8.88 -5.27
N VAL A 692 12.18 8.02 -6.07
CA VAL A 692 12.91 6.83 -5.57
C VAL A 692 13.96 7.21 -4.55
N ARG A 693 14.77 8.26 -4.80
CA ARG A 693 15.78 8.70 -3.83
C ARG A 693 15.15 9.18 -2.51
N ARG A 694 14.08 9.96 -2.61
CA ARG A 694 13.35 10.42 -1.41
C ARG A 694 12.74 9.25 -0.64
N MET A 695 12.16 8.27 -1.34
CA MET A 695 11.66 7.04 -0.71
C MET A 695 12.78 6.23 -0.04
N THR A 696 13.97 6.17 -0.66
CA THR A 696 15.12 5.45 -0.06
C THR A 696 15.51 6.07 1.29
N ILE A 697 15.44 7.39 1.41
CA ILE A 697 15.67 8.07 2.71
C ILE A 697 14.51 7.77 3.68
N ASP A 698 13.29 7.78 3.18
CA ASP A 698 12.08 7.51 3.98
C ASP A 698 12.04 6.08 4.57
N THR A 699 12.82 5.13 4.03
CA THR A 699 12.89 3.79 4.62
C THR A 699 13.39 3.80 6.06
N GLU A 700 14.21 4.76 6.45
CA GLU A 700 14.62 4.94 7.86
C GLU A 700 13.42 5.20 8.78
N MET A 701 12.51 6.06 8.37
CA MET A 701 11.27 6.34 9.12
C MET A 701 10.37 5.12 9.14
N LEU A 702 10.22 4.41 8.01
CA LEU A 702 9.41 3.20 7.95
C LEU A 702 9.97 2.10 8.85
N ASP A 703 11.29 1.89 8.84
CA ASP A 703 11.96 0.90 9.68
C ASP A 703 11.83 1.26 11.17
N LEU A 704 12.08 2.52 11.56
CA LEU A 704 11.86 3.00 12.92
C LEU A 704 10.39 2.92 13.36
N GLY A 705 9.46 3.13 12.44
CA GLY A 705 8.02 3.03 12.65
C GLY A 705 7.50 1.58 12.67
N GLU A 706 8.38 0.60 12.46
CA GLU A 706 8.02 -0.81 12.37
C GLU A 706 6.94 -1.07 11.29
N TYR A 707 7.05 -0.37 10.14
CA TYR A 707 6.20 -0.59 8.99
C TYR A 707 6.76 -1.69 8.10
N ILE A 708 5.89 -2.56 7.63
CA ILE A 708 6.23 -3.57 6.64
C ILE A 708 6.00 -3.01 5.24
N TYR A 709 7.00 -3.00 4.39
CA TYR A 709 6.89 -2.43 3.05
C TYR A 709 7.65 -3.24 2.01
N ALA A 710 7.20 -3.17 0.75
CA ALA A 710 7.89 -3.81 -0.37
C ALA A 710 9.21 -3.09 -0.68
N ARG A 711 10.29 -3.85 -0.89
CA ARG A 711 11.64 -3.33 -1.15
C ARG A 711 12.14 -3.54 -2.59
N HIS A 712 11.42 -4.29 -3.42
CA HIS A 712 11.82 -4.66 -4.78
C HIS A 712 11.95 -3.50 -5.78
N TRP A 713 11.55 -2.29 -5.40
CA TRP A 713 11.71 -1.05 -6.16
C TRP A 713 13.07 -0.37 -5.92
N MET A 714 13.81 -0.80 -4.88
CA MET A 714 15.11 -0.26 -4.53
C MET A 714 16.18 -0.77 -5.50
N ASP A 715 17.14 0.08 -5.85
CA ASP A 715 18.20 -0.27 -6.82
C ASP A 715 19.15 -1.36 -6.31
N ASP A 716 19.28 -1.49 -5.00
CA ASP A 716 20.13 -2.49 -4.32
C ASP A 716 19.35 -3.74 -3.88
N TYR A 717 18.06 -3.83 -4.23
CA TYR A 717 17.25 -4.99 -3.88
C TYR A 717 17.78 -6.25 -4.53
N VAL A 718 18.14 -7.22 -3.70
CA VAL A 718 18.54 -8.55 -4.15
C VAL A 718 17.39 -9.50 -3.79
N PRO A 719 16.72 -10.11 -4.77
CA PRO A 719 15.70 -11.13 -4.50
C PRO A 719 16.27 -12.23 -3.61
N ARG A 720 15.47 -12.73 -2.66
CA ARG A 720 15.85 -13.87 -1.85
C ARG A 720 16.32 -15.00 -2.77
N GLN A 721 17.49 -15.54 -2.49
CA GLN A 721 17.99 -16.73 -3.16
C GLN A 721 17.64 -17.97 -2.30
N ALA A 722 17.22 -19.04 -2.94
CA ALA A 722 17.20 -20.33 -2.26
C ALA A 722 18.63 -20.63 -1.75
N PRO A 723 18.80 -21.19 -0.54
CA PRO A 723 20.12 -21.37 0.04
C PRO A 723 20.90 -22.44 -0.74
N ALA A 724 21.57 -22.03 -1.83
CA ALA A 724 22.33 -22.91 -2.71
C ALA A 724 23.38 -23.72 -1.94
N SER A 725 23.93 -23.15 -0.86
CA SER A 725 24.83 -23.85 0.05
C SER A 725 24.18 -25.02 0.81
N ALA A 726 22.85 -25.03 0.96
CA ALA A 726 22.11 -26.14 1.56
C ALA A 726 21.80 -27.25 0.55
N ILE A 727 22.06 -27.04 -0.75
CA ILE A 727 21.91 -28.08 -1.78
C ILE A 727 23.28 -28.79 -1.96
N SER A 728 23.65 -29.58 -0.96
CA SER A 728 24.89 -30.31 -0.95
C SER A 728 24.72 -31.69 -0.31
N ASP A 729 25.66 -32.61 -0.58
CA ASP A 729 25.65 -33.93 0.01
C ASP A 729 25.70 -33.86 1.53
N GLY A 730 24.84 -34.63 2.18
CA GLY A 730 24.71 -34.69 3.62
C GLY A 730 23.88 -33.56 4.24
N SER A 731 23.44 -32.57 3.47
CA SER A 731 22.61 -31.49 4.00
C SER A 731 21.25 -31.99 4.52
N ILE A 732 20.85 -31.47 5.67
CA ILE A 732 19.52 -31.75 6.24
C ILE A 732 18.65 -30.52 5.98
N VAL A 733 17.49 -30.72 5.37
CA VAL A 733 16.58 -29.65 4.97
C VAL A 733 15.13 -30.02 5.27
N THR A 734 14.29 -29.00 5.36
CA THR A 734 12.83 -29.12 5.39
C THR A 734 12.23 -28.40 4.18
N PHE A 735 11.00 -28.78 3.79
CA PHE A 735 10.30 -28.21 2.64
C PHE A 735 8.88 -27.80 3.03
N THR A 736 8.58 -26.51 2.91
CA THR A 736 7.24 -25.94 3.10
C THR A 736 6.68 -25.50 1.75
N ASN A 737 5.46 -25.94 1.40
CA ASN A 737 4.90 -25.65 0.08
C ASN A 737 4.48 -24.18 -0.06
N LYS A 738 4.79 -23.58 -1.21
CA LYS A 738 4.44 -22.18 -1.49
C LYS A 738 2.93 -21.93 -1.58
N SER A 739 2.19 -22.85 -2.20
CA SER A 739 0.74 -22.74 -2.43
C SER A 739 -0.12 -23.40 -1.35
N ALA A 740 0.50 -24.00 -0.33
CA ALA A 740 -0.24 -24.70 0.68
C ALA A 740 -0.75 -23.74 1.76
N ASP A 741 -1.98 -23.97 2.20
CA ASP A 741 -2.52 -23.31 3.37
C ASP A 741 -1.56 -23.48 4.57
N ARG A 742 -1.23 -22.34 5.18
CA ARG A 742 -0.54 -22.30 6.48
C ARG A 742 0.75 -23.09 6.58
N GLY A 743 1.56 -23.03 5.54
CA GLY A 743 2.89 -23.60 5.59
C GLY A 743 2.90 -25.12 5.68
N GLN A 744 2.04 -25.78 4.93
CA GLN A 744 2.03 -27.25 4.85
C GLN A 744 3.36 -27.79 4.33
N CYS A 745 3.84 -28.81 4.99
CA CYS A 745 5.16 -29.37 4.77
C CYS A 745 5.12 -30.66 3.93
N LEU A 746 6.23 -30.90 3.24
CA LEU A 746 6.52 -32.23 2.73
C LEU A 746 6.89 -33.16 3.92
N ALA A 747 5.97 -33.98 4.34
CA ALA A 747 6.10 -34.78 5.56
C ALA A 747 6.08 -36.29 5.32
N ASP A 748 6.82 -36.99 6.15
CA ASP A 748 6.78 -38.46 6.26
C ASP A 748 5.97 -38.83 7.51
N ASN A 749 4.78 -39.34 7.30
CA ASN A 749 3.92 -39.88 8.35
C ASN A 749 4.16 -41.40 8.51
N ASN A 750 5.23 -41.74 9.20
CA ASN A 750 5.61 -43.13 9.48
C ASN A 750 5.67 -44.01 8.20
N GLY A 751 6.34 -43.53 7.16
CA GLY A 751 6.57 -44.26 5.92
C GLY A 751 5.52 -43.98 4.82
N THR A 752 4.60 -43.04 5.05
CA THR A 752 3.65 -42.57 4.04
C THR A 752 3.89 -41.07 3.77
N LEU A 753 4.11 -40.70 2.51
CA LEU A 753 4.31 -39.31 2.10
C LEU A 753 3.02 -38.52 2.24
N ASN A 754 3.13 -37.37 2.89
CA ASN A 754 2.08 -36.37 2.98
C ASN A 754 2.65 -35.02 2.57
N GLY A 755 2.18 -34.42 1.48
CA GLY A 755 2.55 -33.06 1.06
C GLY A 755 1.82 -31.96 1.83
N GLN A 756 0.89 -32.31 2.71
CA GLN A 756 0.05 -31.43 3.50
C GLN A 756 0.26 -31.63 5.02
N GLY A 757 1.46 -32.03 5.40
CA GLY A 757 1.82 -32.23 6.82
C GLY A 757 1.90 -30.90 7.56
N ASN A 758 1.41 -30.86 8.81
CA ASN A 758 1.54 -29.67 9.68
C ASN A 758 2.90 -29.62 10.40
N ALA A 759 3.69 -30.69 10.33
CA ALA A 759 5.04 -30.77 10.87
C ALA A 759 6.01 -31.17 9.75
N CYS A 760 7.04 -30.38 9.55
CA CYS A 760 8.03 -30.60 8.50
C CYS A 760 8.92 -31.80 8.86
N THR A 761 9.03 -32.75 7.94
CA THR A 761 10.05 -33.76 8.02
C THR A 761 11.40 -33.21 7.62
N GLN A 762 12.44 -33.55 8.37
CA GLN A 762 13.81 -33.34 7.96
C GLN A 762 14.22 -34.38 6.90
N TRP A 763 14.75 -33.88 5.79
CA TRP A 763 15.22 -34.68 4.67
C TRP A 763 16.73 -34.56 4.56
N THR A 764 17.43 -35.67 4.45
CA THR A 764 18.86 -35.70 4.13
C THR A 764 19.03 -35.77 2.62
N LEU A 765 19.78 -34.82 2.06
CA LEU A 765 20.20 -34.84 0.65
C LEU A 765 21.42 -35.75 0.52
N GLU A 766 21.31 -36.79 -0.28
CA GLU A 766 22.44 -37.68 -0.60
C GLU A 766 22.80 -37.48 -2.07
N ALA A 767 24.06 -37.18 -2.38
CA ALA A 767 24.50 -37.03 -3.76
C ALA A 767 24.18 -38.25 -4.61
N ALA A 768 23.57 -38.05 -5.76
CA ALA A 768 23.34 -39.11 -6.75
C ALA A 768 24.54 -39.23 -7.70
N PRO A 769 24.65 -40.34 -8.46
CA PRO A 769 25.74 -40.51 -9.43
C PRO A 769 25.81 -39.45 -10.50
N ALA A 770 24.68 -38.86 -10.91
CA ALA A 770 24.64 -37.75 -11.86
C ALA A 770 24.95 -36.46 -11.14
N GLU A 771 25.84 -35.63 -11.72
CA GLU A 771 26.24 -34.35 -11.17
C GLU A 771 25.04 -33.43 -11.00
N GLY A 772 24.97 -32.74 -9.85
CA GLY A 772 23.89 -31.85 -9.50
C GLY A 772 22.57 -32.49 -9.11
N LYS A 773 22.53 -33.83 -8.97
CA LYS A 773 21.36 -34.56 -8.53
C LYS A 773 21.50 -35.15 -7.15
N PHE A 774 20.36 -35.34 -6.50
CA PHE A 774 20.28 -35.80 -5.12
C PHE A 774 19.19 -36.85 -4.95
N TYR A 775 19.40 -37.76 -4.03
CA TYR A 775 18.37 -38.58 -3.42
C TYR A 775 17.89 -37.84 -2.16
N LEU A 776 16.58 -37.76 -1.94
CA LEU A 776 15.99 -37.19 -0.74
C LEU A 776 15.56 -38.30 0.20
N ARG A 777 16.28 -38.48 1.31
CA ARG A 777 16.02 -39.51 2.32
C ARG A 777 15.32 -38.90 3.52
N SER A 778 14.13 -39.37 3.86
CA SER A 778 13.44 -39.01 5.08
C SER A 778 14.22 -39.42 6.34
N ASN A 779 14.35 -38.54 7.32
CA ASN A 779 14.94 -38.81 8.61
C ASN A 779 13.94 -39.45 9.60
N VAL A 780 12.69 -39.71 9.19
CA VAL A 780 11.67 -40.44 9.98
C VAL A 780 11.64 -41.91 9.64
N SER A 781 11.33 -42.30 8.40
CA SER A 781 11.21 -43.67 7.98
C SER A 781 12.48 -44.25 7.30
N TYR A 782 13.45 -43.36 7.01
CA TYR A 782 14.68 -43.65 6.25
C TYR A 782 14.42 -44.11 4.80
N LYS A 783 13.18 -43.92 4.29
CA LYS A 783 12.84 -44.15 2.89
C LYS A 783 13.17 -42.93 2.04
N TYR A 784 13.22 -43.11 0.73
CA TYR A 784 13.52 -42.08 -0.24
C TYR A 784 12.26 -41.54 -0.89
N LEU A 785 12.27 -40.24 -1.20
CA LEU A 785 11.28 -39.62 -2.09
C LEU A 785 11.44 -40.26 -3.47
N TYR A 786 10.35 -40.87 -3.98
CA TYR A 786 10.40 -41.68 -5.19
C TYR A 786 9.26 -41.39 -6.15
N ALA A 787 9.58 -41.38 -7.43
CA ALA A 787 8.63 -41.38 -8.54
C ALA A 787 9.02 -42.42 -9.59
N ALA A 788 8.07 -43.23 -10.04
CA ALA A 788 8.34 -44.36 -10.96
C ALA A 788 8.78 -43.89 -12.37
N ASN A 789 8.38 -42.69 -12.79
CA ASN A 789 8.78 -42.04 -14.04
C ASN A 789 8.53 -40.54 -13.96
N GLY A 790 8.99 -39.77 -14.97
CA GLY A 790 8.90 -38.32 -15.03
C GLY A 790 7.65 -37.78 -15.74
N ASN A 791 6.58 -38.56 -15.89
CA ASN A 791 5.38 -38.11 -16.56
C ASN A 791 4.50 -37.28 -15.63
N SER A 792 3.78 -36.30 -16.22
CA SER A 792 2.79 -35.51 -15.47
C SER A 792 1.72 -36.39 -14.83
N GLY A 793 1.40 -36.12 -13.57
CA GLY A 793 0.44 -36.90 -12.79
C GLY A 793 1.01 -38.15 -12.13
N THR A 794 2.30 -38.49 -12.34
CA THR A 794 2.97 -39.61 -11.65
C THR A 794 2.95 -39.41 -10.13
N MET A 795 2.56 -40.40 -9.38
CA MET A 795 2.59 -40.38 -7.92
C MET A 795 4.01 -40.23 -7.39
N VAL A 796 4.17 -39.34 -6.40
CA VAL A 796 5.37 -39.27 -5.58
C VAL A 796 5.08 -39.97 -4.25
N GLU A 797 5.93 -40.87 -3.82
CA GLU A 797 5.74 -41.71 -2.64
C GLU A 797 7.05 -41.93 -1.89
N LEU A 798 6.99 -42.56 -0.73
CA LEU A 798 8.16 -43.03 0.00
C LEU A 798 8.47 -44.49 -0.34
N SER A 799 9.69 -44.75 -0.77
CA SER A 799 10.14 -46.10 -1.24
C SER A 799 11.56 -46.39 -0.79
N THR A 800 11.92 -47.67 -0.82
CA THR A 800 13.32 -48.10 -0.76
C THR A 800 14.04 -47.88 -2.10
N ASN A 801 13.27 -47.70 -3.20
CA ASN A 801 13.83 -47.32 -4.49
C ASN A 801 14.20 -45.83 -4.44
N LYS A 802 15.17 -45.43 -5.25
CA LYS A 802 15.70 -44.09 -5.31
C LYS A 802 15.30 -43.39 -6.62
N THR A 803 14.98 -42.10 -6.56
CA THR A 803 14.83 -41.21 -7.71
C THR A 803 15.87 -40.09 -7.60
N GLU A 804 16.54 -39.79 -8.70
CA GLU A 804 17.47 -38.67 -8.78
C GLU A 804 16.68 -37.37 -9.02
N TRP A 805 16.80 -36.45 -8.09
CA TRP A 805 16.12 -35.15 -8.11
C TRP A 805 17.09 -34.04 -8.42
N GLU A 806 16.67 -33.07 -9.21
CA GLU A 806 17.33 -31.75 -9.44
C GLU A 806 16.56 -30.65 -8.73
N PHE A 807 17.25 -29.58 -8.35
CA PHE A 807 16.62 -28.41 -7.77
C PHE A 807 16.65 -27.25 -8.75
N ASP A 808 15.47 -26.76 -9.17
CA ASP A 808 15.36 -25.47 -9.83
C ASP A 808 15.21 -24.37 -8.77
N THR A 809 16.21 -23.49 -8.70
CA THR A 809 16.28 -22.35 -7.77
C THR A 809 16.03 -21.01 -8.47
N THR A 810 15.72 -21.01 -9.77
CA THR A 810 15.74 -19.82 -10.63
C THR A 810 14.35 -19.34 -11.02
N THR A 811 13.37 -20.24 -11.13
CA THR A 811 12.02 -19.90 -11.59
C THR A 811 11.25 -19.06 -10.59
N PHE A 812 11.42 -19.31 -9.29
CA PHE A 812 10.84 -18.51 -8.20
C PHE A 812 11.91 -18.09 -7.19
N PRO A 813 12.24 -16.82 -7.07
CA PRO A 813 13.21 -16.34 -6.09
C PRO A 813 12.87 -16.80 -4.67
N GLY A 814 13.85 -17.37 -3.99
CA GLY A 814 13.73 -17.87 -2.61
C GLY A 814 13.06 -19.22 -2.42
N TYR A 815 12.56 -19.84 -3.50
CA TYR A 815 11.95 -21.18 -3.47
C TYR A 815 12.71 -22.16 -4.36
N VAL A 816 12.48 -23.44 -4.14
CA VAL A 816 13.02 -24.52 -4.99
C VAL A 816 11.89 -25.31 -5.59
N ALA A 817 12.04 -25.74 -6.85
CA ALA A 817 11.25 -26.85 -7.37
C ALA A 817 12.10 -28.14 -7.30
N ILE A 818 11.52 -29.21 -6.76
CA ILE A 818 12.15 -30.55 -6.68
C ILE A 818 11.79 -31.26 -7.98
N CYS A 819 12.67 -31.21 -8.98
CA CYS A 819 12.43 -31.63 -10.35
C CYS A 819 12.86 -33.08 -10.59
N TYR A 820 12.05 -33.84 -11.33
CA TYR A 820 12.41 -35.20 -11.76
C TYR A 820 13.64 -35.16 -12.70
N ASN A 821 13.62 -34.23 -13.65
CA ASN A 821 14.79 -33.77 -14.40
C ASN A 821 14.47 -32.43 -15.07
N SER A 822 15.50 -31.68 -15.40
CA SER A 822 15.36 -30.35 -16.03
C SER A 822 14.68 -30.39 -17.40
N THR A 823 14.80 -31.51 -18.12
CA THR A 823 14.25 -31.69 -19.48
C THR A 823 12.75 -31.98 -19.46
N SER A 824 12.21 -32.66 -18.42
CA SER A 824 10.79 -32.95 -18.34
C SER A 824 9.92 -31.79 -17.86
N GLY A 825 10.52 -30.81 -17.22
CA GLY A 825 9.80 -29.70 -16.58
C GLY A 825 8.81 -30.15 -15.50
N GLN A 826 8.92 -31.39 -14.97
CA GLN A 826 8.02 -31.95 -13.98
C GLN A 826 8.65 -31.92 -12.58
N ALA A 827 7.95 -31.32 -11.62
CA ALA A 827 8.39 -31.22 -10.24
C ALA A 827 7.37 -31.79 -9.25
N VAL A 828 7.84 -32.05 -8.04
CA VAL A 828 7.02 -32.45 -6.90
C VAL A 828 5.99 -31.37 -6.60
N ASN A 829 4.73 -31.70 -6.75
CA ASN A 829 3.62 -30.76 -6.68
C ASN A 829 2.62 -31.22 -5.61
N ASN A 830 2.19 -30.26 -4.82
CA ASN A 830 1.18 -30.43 -3.78
C ASN A 830 -0.18 -29.94 -4.27
N ASN A 831 -0.78 -30.63 -5.24
CA ASN A 831 -2.07 -30.18 -5.80
C ASN A 831 -3.22 -30.37 -4.81
N VAL A 832 -3.68 -29.27 -4.25
CA VAL A 832 -4.69 -29.19 -3.18
C VAL A 832 -6.11 -29.53 -3.66
N SER A 833 -6.39 -29.47 -4.96
CA SER A 833 -7.77 -29.45 -5.46
C SER A 833 -8.47 -30.79 -5.49
N ASN A 834 -7.78 -31.94 -5.27
CA ASN A 834 -8.50 -33.20 -5.44
C ASN A 834 -7.99 -34.46 -4.71
N THR A 835 -6.88 -34.48 -4.04
CA THR A 835 -6.46 -35.64 -3.22
C THR A 835 -5.25 -35.32 -2.34
N THR A 836 -5.16 -35.87 -1.17
CA THR A 836 -4.01 -35.94 -0.25
C THR A 836 -2.72 -36.51 -0.86
N LYS A 837 -2.53 -36.48 -2.18
CA LYS A 837 -1.43 -37.23 -2.85
C LYS A 837 -0.55 -36.26 -3.65
N THR A 838 0.69 -36.20 -3.25
CA THR A 838 1.76 -35.51 -3.96
C THR A 838 2.02 -36.15 -5.31
N ARG A 839 2.14 -35.40 -6.39
CA ARG A 839 2.37 -35.90 -7.76
C ARG A 839 3.37 -35.02 -8.49
N LEU A 840 3.82 -35.48 -9.66
CA LEU A 840 4.61 -34.68 -10.59
C LEU A 840 3.69 -33.80 -11.46
N PHE A 841 3.98 -32.50 -11.53
CA PHE A 841 3.35 -31.55 -12.46
C PHE A 841 4.37 -30.53 -12.96
N ALA A 842 4.03 -29.85 -14.05
CA ALA A 842 4.87 -28.79 -14.59
C ALA A 842 5.12 -27.68 -13.56
N HIS A 843 6.34 -27.17 -13.49
CA HIS A 843 6.75 -26.09 -12.60
C HIS A 843 6.97 -24.79 -13.39
N GLY A 844 5.92 -24.19 -13.90
CA GLY A 844 5.99 -22.85 -14.47
C GLY A 844 5.72 -21.78 -13.40
N SER A 845 6.06 -20.54 -13.67
CA SER A 845 5.87 -19.41 -12.75
C SER A 845 4.43 -19.19 -12.29
N SER A 846 3.46 -19.80 -12.97
CA SER A 846 2.04 -19.76 -12.59
C SER A 846 1.61 -20.90 -11.65
N ASN A 847 2.49 -21.85 -11.32
CA ASN A 847 2.15 -23.05 -10.54
C ASN A 847 2.87 -23.09 -9.19
N GLY A 848 2.40 -22.26 -8.25
CA GLY A 848 2.97 -22.18 -6.90
C GLY A 848 3.03 -23.54 -6.16
N ALA A 849 2.10 -24.46 -6.45
CA ALA A 849 2.07 -25.80 -5.81
C ALA A 849 3.28 -26.68 -6.12
N SER A 850 4.08 -26.35 -7.13
CA SER A 850 5.34 -27.04 -7.46
C SER A 850 6.58 -26.45 -6.78
N PHE A 851 6.43 -25.39 -5.98
CA PHE A 851 7.55 -24.70 -5.34
C PHE A 851 7.54 -24.87 -3.83
N TRP A 852 8.73 -24.99 -3.26
CA TRP A 852 8.93 -25.29 -1.85
C TRP A 852 9.94 -24.30 -1.25
N LEU A 853 9.60 -23.73 -0.12
CA LEU A 853 10.55 -23.06 0.74
C LEU A 853 11.44 -24.14 1.37
N MET A 854 12.73 -24.11 1.04
CA MET A 854 13.72 -25.02 1.59
C MET A 854 14.49 -24.32 2.72
N GLU A 855 14.51 -24.95 3.89
CA GLU A 855 15.18 -24.39 5.07
C GLU A 855 16.06 -25.45 5.72
N THR A 856 17.22 -25.05 6.21
CA THR A 856 18.03 -25.86 7.11
C THR A 856 17.43 -25.80 8.50
N PRO A 857 17.20 -26.93 9.19
CA PRO A 857 16.73 -26.91 10.56
C PRO A 857 17.73 -26.16 11.43
N VAL A 858 17.25 -25.13 12.09
CA VAL A 858 18.06 -24.35 13.04
C VAL A 858 17.82 -24.95 14.42
N ASN A 859 18.89 -25.18 15.18
CA ASN A 859 18.74 -25.46 16.60
C ASN A 859 18.18 -24.21 17.28
N ASN A 860 16.92 -24.30 17.71
CA ASN A 860 16.21 -23.18 18.36
C ASN A 860 16.54 -23.11 19.87
N GLU A 861 17.38 -24.01 20.39
CA GLU A 861 17.81 -23.94 21.79
C GLU A 861 18.91 -22.89 21.99
N LEU A 862 18.78 -22.10 23.06
CA LEU A 862 19.79 -21.13 23.46
C LEU A 862 20.94 -21.81 24.17
N GLU A 863 22.15 -21.40 23.84
CA GLU A 863 23.35 -21.74 24.59
C GLU A 863 23.55 -20.75 25.75
N GLU A 864 24.38 -21.14 26.74
CA GLU A 864 24.70 -20.28 27.87
C GLU A 864 25.39 -18.99 27.38
N GLY A 865 24.80 -17.83 27.71
CA GLY A 865 25.27 -16.52 27.27
C GLY A 865 24.58 -15.97 26.03
N GLU A 866 23.78 -16.74 25.30
CA GLU A 866 22.94 -16.26 24.21
C GLU A 866 21.66 -15.57 24.72
N SER A 867 21.03 -14.77 23.88
CA SER A 867 19.71 -14.17 24.12
C SER A 867 18.74 -14.58 23.02
N GLY A 868 17.53 -14.93 23.43
CA GLY A 868 16.42 -15.24 22.54
C GLY A 868 15.40 -14.12 22.45
N ILE A 869 14.54 -14.21 21.44
CA ILE A 869 13.38 -13.32 21.24
C ILE A 869 12.13 -14.04 21.71
N LEU A 870 11.51 -13.53 22.75
CA LEU A 870 10.20 -13.96 23.24
C LEU A 870 9.14 -12.97 22.73
N THR A 871 8.12 -13.46 22.04
CA THR A 871 7.02 -12.65 21.54
C THR A 871 5.71 -13.04 22.20
N TYR A 872 5.07 -12.11 22.90
CA TYR A 872 3.68 -12.26 23.33
C TYR A 872 2.76 -11.78 22.20
N GLN A 873 1.83 -12.63 21.80
CA GLN A 873 0.79 -12.30 20.83
C GLN A 873 -0.58 -12.38 21.49
N PHE A 874 -1.27 -11.25 21.55
CA PHE A 874 -2.61 -11.16 22.14
C PHE A 874 -3.66 -11.39 21.05
N TYR A 875 -4.44 -12.45 21.20
CA TYR A 875 -5.45 -12.88 20.23
C TYR A 875 -6.87 -12.57 20.72
N PHE A 876 -7.58 -11.79 19.94
CA PHE A 876 -9.02 -11.60 20.08
C PHE A 876 -9.73 -12.33 18.96
N ARG A 877 -10.40 -13.43 19.29
CA ARG A 877 -11.16 -14.25 18.32
C ARG A 877 -10.38 -14.65 17.06
N GLY A 878 -9.09 -14.91 17.21
CA GLY A 878 -8.20 -15.33 16.12
C GLY A 878 -7.50 -14.19 15.38
N ILE A 879 -7.73 -12.94 15.75
CA ILE A 879 -6.97 -11.78 15.25
C ILE A 879 -5.96 -11.34 16.30
N ILE A 880 -4.74 -11.03 15.86
CA ILE A 880 -3.72 -10.43 16.74
C ILE A 880 -4.10 -8.97 16.98
N VAL A 881 -4.39 -8.64 18.23
CA VAL A 881 -4.74 -7.27 18.65
C VAL A 881 -3.59 -6.56 19.36
N GLY A 882 -2.49 -7.25 19.61
CA GLY A 882 -1.28 -6.69 20.15
C GLY A 882 -0.13 -7.68 20.14
N LYS A 883 1.09 -7.15 20.03
CA LYS A 883 2.33 -7.92 20.16
C LYS A 883 3.27 -7.22 21.15
N LYS A 884 4.07 -7.99 21.86
CA LYS A 884 5.18 -7.48 22.66
C LYS A 884 6.36 -8.43 22.56
N GLU A 885 7.49 -7.89 22.12
CA GLU A 885 8.74 -8.63 22.00
C GLU A 885 9.69 -8.29 23.14
N PHE A 886 10.42 -9.29 23.57
CA PHE A 886 11.47 -9.18 24.60
C PHE A 886 12.71 -9.90 24.10
N ARG A 887 13.86 -9.27 24.20
CA ARG A 887 15.14 -9.91 24.03
C ARG A 887 15.67 -10.33 25.40
N LEU A 888 15.68 -11.61 25.69
CA LEU A 888 15.97 -12.16 27.01
C LEU A 888 17.16 -13.12 26.95
N PRO A 889 18.12 -13.01 27.90
CA PRO A 889 19.18 -14.00 28.05
C PRO A 889 18.64 -15.40 28.34
N ALA A 890 19.36 -16.43 27.94
CA ALA A 890 19.07 -17.82 28.30
C ALA A 890 18.95 -17.95 29.84
N GLY A 891 17.96 -18.66 30.31
CA GLY A 891 17.69 -18.84 31.74
C GLY A 891 16.88 -17.71 32.38
N SER A 892 16.49 -16.64 31.66
CA SER A 892 15.62 -15.59 32.20
C SER A 892 14.23 -16.12 32.49
N ALA A 893 13.58 -15.56 33.54
CA ALA A 893 12.17 -15.83 33.77
C ALA A 893 11.29 -15.16 32.67
N TYR A 894 10.16 -15.78 32.35
CA TYR A 894 9.18 -15.18 31.46
C TYR A 894 8.58 -13.93 32.11
N PRO A 895 8.58 -12.76 31.43
CA PRO A 895 7.96 -11.54 31.95
C PRO A 895 6.46 -11.72 32.17
N ALA A 896 5.91 -11.13 33.20
CA ALA A 896 4.45 -11.09 33.35
C ALA A 896 3.82 -10.25 32.23
N TYR A 897 2.75 -10.73 31.60
CA TYR A 897 2.13 -10.04 30.47
C TYR A 897 1.12 -8.95 30.84
N GLY A 898 0.79 -8.81 32.13
CA GLY A 898 -0.31 -7.93 32.59
C GLY A 898 -0.18 -6.47 32.19
N GLU A 899 1.05 -5.94 32.10
CA GLU A 899 1.32 -4.56 31.67
C GLU A 899 1.25 -4.36 30.15
N TYR A 900 1.21 -5.44 29.38
CA TYR A 900 1.26 -5.41 27.92
C TYR A 900 -0.06 -5.79 27.25
N ILE A 901 -1.09 -6.08 28.05
CA ILE A 901 -2.43 -6.36 27.53
C ILE A 901 -2.92 -5.13 26.78
N PRO A 902 -3.34 -5.28 25.48
CA PRO A 902 -3.83 -4.16 24.70
C PRO A 902 -5.00 -3.46 25.41
N TYR A 903 -5.03 -2.14 25.30
CA TYR A 903 -6.08 -1.33 25.94
C TYR A 903 -7.48 -1.75 25.49
N GLY A 904 -8.39 -1.91 26.42
CA GLY A 904 -9.75 -2.36 26.14
C GLY A 904 -9.94 -3.87 26.06
N TYR A 905 -8.90 -4.63 26.40
CA TYR A 905 -8.94 -6.09 26.45
C TYR A 905 -8.62 -6.64 27.82
N MET A 906 -9.11 -7.84 28.10
CA MET A 906 -8.79 -8.63 29.29
C MET A 906 -8.39 -10.04 28.88
N VAL A 907 -7.45 -10.64 29.58
CA VAL A 907 -7.00 -12.01 29.30
C VAL A 907 -8.07 -13.01 29.71
N VAL A 908 -8.37 -13.94 28.84
CA VAL A 908 -9.29 -15.06 29.06
C VAL A 908 -8.52 -16.36 29.25
N SER A 909 -7.48 -16.57 28.46
CA SER A 909 -6.58 -17.72 28.59
C SER A 909 -5.21 -17.38 28.00
N GLY A 910 -4.22 -18.10 28.43
CA GLY A 910 -2.82 -17.99 28.04
C GLY A 910 -1.95 -18.20 29.24
N GLU A 911 -1.41 -19.43 29.39
CA GLU A 911 -0.47 -19.74 30.45
C GLU A 911 0.95 -19.43 29.95
N LEU A 912 1.73 -18.72 30.77
CA LEU A 912 3.15 -18.57 30.49
C LEU A 912 3.82 -19.94 30.55
N PRO A 913 4.79 -20.24 29.67
CA PRO A 913 5.58 -21.44 29.76
C PRO A 913 6.20 -21.56 31.17
N THR A 914 6.26 -22.77 31.66
CA THR A 914 6.89 -23.06 32.96
C THR A 914 8.39 -23.21 32.80
N GLY A 915 9.18 -22.54 33.64
CA GLY A 915 10.64 -22.62 33.57
C GLY A 915 11.28 -21.28 33.19
N ALA A 916 12.31 -21.35 32.42
CA ALA A 916 13.09 -20.22 31.96
C ALA A 916 13.20 -20.18 30.44
N VAL A 917 13.43 -19.01 29.87
CA VAL A 917 13.64 -18.83 28.42
C VAL A 917 14.83 -19.67 27.96
N HIS A 918 14.60 -20.58 27.04
CA HIS A 918 15.58 -21.53 26.53
C HIS A 918 15.59 -21.65 25.00
N LEU A 919 14.73 -20.88 24.32
CA LEU A 919 14.61 -20.88 22.87
C LEU A 919 15.10 -19.56 22.25
N LYS A 920 15.75 -19.65 21.09
CA LYS A 920 16.20 -18.47 20.32
C LYS A 920 15.04 -17.63 19.84
N SER A 921 13.91 -18.26 19.53
CA SER A 921 12.66 -17.58 19.19
C SER A 921 11.49 -18.38 19.76
N GLU A 922 10.63 -17.71 20.49
CA GLU A 922 9.44 -18.30 21.10
C GLU A 922 8.25 -17.35 21.02
N VAL A 923 7.09 -17.86 20.62
CA VAL A 923 5.83 -17.12 20.58
C VAL A 923 4.89 -17.70 21.62
N VAL A 924 4.38 -16.85 22.50
CA VAL A 924 3.35 -17.19 23.48
C VAL A 924 2.04 -16.54 23.07
N GLU A 925 1.04 -17.36 22.79
CA GLU A 925 -0.30 -16.91 22.42
C GLU A 925 -1.14 -16.64 23.70
N ILE A 926 -1.68 -15.44 23.79
CA ILE A 926 -2.51 -14.99 24.91
C ILE A 926 -3.88 -14.62 24.33
N VAL A 927 -4.92 -15.34 24.74
CA VAL A 927 -6.28 -15.06 24.27
C VAL A 927 -6.91 -13.99 25.14
N VAL A 928 -7.44 -12.96 24.50
CA VAL A 928 -8.09 -11.83 25.13
C VAL A 928 -9.53 -11.68 24.63
N GLU A 929 -10.39 -11.12 25.45
CA GLU A 929 -11.73 -10.64 25.09
C GLU A 929 -11.85 -9.16 25.41
N ARG A 930 -12.84 -8.48 24.83
CA ARG A 930 -13.08 -7.07 25.12
C ARG A 930 -13.45 -6.89 26.60
N ASP A 931 -12.73 -6.03 27.28
CA ASP A 931 -13.11 -5.62 28.64
C ASP A 931 -14.20 -4.54 28.55
N MET A 932 -15.44 -4.95 28.72
CA MET A 932 -16.60 -4.05 28.72
C MET A 932 -16.61 -3.11 29.95
N ASN A 933 -15.74 -3.31 30.93
CA ASN A 933 -15.61 -2.51 32.14
C ASN A 933 -14.47 -1.49 32.09
N THR A 934 -13.59 -1.57 31.09
CA THR A 934 -12.51 -0.59 30.92
C THR A 934 -13.11 0.77 30.58
N GLY A 935 -13.11 1.65 31.52
CA GLY A 935 -13.58 2.98 31.25
C GLY A 935 -13.45 4.03 32.32
N ILE A 936 -13.17 3.68 33.55
CA ILE A 936 -13.06 4.69 34.61
C ILE A 936 -12.00 4.26 35.62
N GLU A 937 -10.83 4.87 35.58
CA GLU A 937 -9.88 4.86 36.69
C GLU A 937 -10.10 6.09 37.57
N ALA A 938 -10.23 5.90 38.87
CA ALA A 938 -10.18 6.98 39.84
C ALA A 938 -8.71 7.28 40.11
N ILE A 939 -8.23 8.45 39.73
CA ILE A 939 -6.86 8.88 40.08
C ILE A 939 -6.91 9.64 41.42
N GLU A 940 -6.21 9.13 42.45
CA GLU A 940 -5.93 9.88 43.68
C GLU A 940 -4.78 10.84 43.43
N PHE A 941 -5.04 12.13 43.59
CA PHE A 941 -4.05 13.19 43.43
C PHE A 941 -3.14 13.30 44.67
N ASN A 942 -1.91 12.77 44.55
CA ASN A 942 -0.87 12.99 45.53
C ASN A 942 0.51 13.34 44.95
N ARG A 943 0.58 14.05 43.82
CA ARG A 943 1.84 14.65 43.36
C ARG A 943 1.59 16.02 42.71
N PRO A 944 2.52 17.01 42.92
CA PRO A 944 2.42 18.28 42.25
C PRO A 944 2.65 18.07 40.76
N MET A 945 1.63 18.35 39.94
CA MET A 945 1.66 18.22 38.49
C MET A 945 2.04 19.53 37.81
N ALA A 946 2.92 19.44 36.83
CA ALA A 946 2.96 20.40 35.73
C ALA A 946 1.57 20.38 35.03
N GLN A 947 1.05 21.53 34.65
CA GLN A 947 -0.33 21.78 34.22
C GLN A 947 -0.94 20.68 33.33
N SER A 948 -1.71 19.78 33.92
CA SER A 948 -2.43 18.73 33.19
C SER A 948 -3.69 19.29 32.54
N VAL A 949 -3.91 18.96 31.32
CA VAL A 949 -5.09 19.34 30.56
C VAL A 949 -6.12 18.24 30.60
N TYR A 950 -7.36 18.60 30.92
CA TYR A 950 -8.51 17.68 30.99
C TYR A 950 -9.54 18.08 29.95
N TYR A 951 -10.22 17.13 29.38
CA TYR A 951 -11.35 17.37 28.48
C TYR A 951 -12.62 16.77 29.09
N ASP A 952 -13.72 17.53 29.08
CA ASP A 952 -15.03 16.94 29.47
C ASP A 952 -15.52 15.96 28.37
N LEU A 953 -16.62 15.30 28.65
CA LEU A 953 -17.19 14.31 27.69
C LEU A 953 -17.73 14.94 26.40
N GLN A 954 -17.79 16.26 26.31
CA GLN A 954 -18.13 17.03 25.12
C GLN A 954 -16.89 17.60 24.42
N GLY A 955 -15.67 17.20 24.87
CA GLY A 955 -14.40 17.61 24.28
C GLY A 955 -13.92 19.01 24.70
N ARG A 956 -14.57 19.67 25.64
CA ARG A 956 -14.14 20.99 26.13
C ARG A 956 -12.98 20.88 27.09
N ARG A 957 -11.96 21.70 26.89
CA ARG A 957 -10.72 21.74 27.67
C ARG A 957 -10.89 22.36 29.06
N HIS A 958 -10.32 21.73 30.07
CA HIS A 958 -10.26 22.24 31.43
C HIS A 958 -8.83 22.16 32.00
N ILE A 959 -8.29 23.28 32.50
CA ILE A 959 -6.99 23.33 33.19
C ILE A 959 -7.16 23.04 34.70
N LYS A 960 -8.30 23.35 35.25
CA LYS A 960 -8.71 23.01 36.60
C LYS A 960 -10.12 22.40 36.55
N PRO A 961 -10.23 21.08 36.34
CA PRO A 961 -11.55 20.50 36.24
C PRO A 961 -12.30 20.53 37.56
N ALA A 962 -13.56 20.87 37.53
CA ALA A 962 -14.47 20.68 38.64
C ALA A 962 -14.81 19.19 38.86
N LYS A 963 -15.49 18.83 39.94
CA LYS A 963 -15.99 17.47 40.15
C LYS A 963 -16.76 16.97 38.91
N GLY A 964 -16.38 15.82 38.36
CA GLY A 964 -17.02 15.26 37.17
C GLY A 964 -16.18 14.22 36.46
N LEU A 965 -16.63 13.78 35.26
CA LEU A 965 -15.93 12.85 34.39
C LEU A 965 -15.20 13.62 33.29
N TYR A 966 -13.92 13.32 33.12
CA TYR A 966 -13.03 13.97 32.17
C TYR A 966 -12.18 12.95 31.41
N ILE A 967 -11.58 13.39 30.31
CA ILE A 967 -10.54 12.66 29.58
C ILE A 967 -9.20 13.33 29.85
N HIS A 968 -8.23 12.54 30.31
CA HIS A 968 -6.87 12.99 30.53
C HIS A 968 -5.90 11.93 29.99
N ASN A 969 -5.00 12.32 29.09
CA ASN A 969 -4.10 11.42 28.37
C ASN A 969 -4.82 10.21 27.74
N GLY A 970 -5.95 10.48 27.05
CA GLY A 970 -6.76 9.43 26.42
C GLY A 970 -7.58 8.53 27.35
N LYS A 971 -7.44 8.66 28.68
CA LYS A 971 -8.17 7.87 29.66
C LYS A 971 -9.34 8.65 30.29
N LYS A 972 -10.48 7.99 30.51
CA LYS A 972 -11.57 8.53 31.31
C LYS A 972 -11.18 8.56 32.79
N ILE A 973 -11.29 9.72 33.42
CA ILE A 973 -11.04 9.91 34.86
C ILE A 973 -12.23 10.57 35.51
N ALA A 974 -12.47 10.19 36.75
CA ALA A 974 -13.47 10.84 37.61
C ALA A 974 -12.74 11.75 38.59
N ILE A 975 -13.05 13.03 38.56
CA ILE A 975 -12.63 13.99 39.60
C ILE A 975 -13.71 14.03 40.66
N LYS A 976 -13.34 13.56 41.84
CA LYS A 976 -14.25 13.46 43.02
C LYS A 976 -14.40 14.77 43.80
#